data_f716311e6adf98ce181d1e167f5f0151
#
_entry.id   f716311e6adf98ce181d1e167f5f0151
#
_cell.length_a   1.000
_cell.length_b   1.000
_cell.length_c   1.000
_cell.angle_alpha   90.00
_cell.angle_beta   90.00
_cell.angle_gamma   90.00
#
_symmetry.space_group_name_H-M   'P 1'
#
loop_
_entity.id
_entity.type
_entity.pdbx_description
1 polymer ?
#
loop_
_entity_poly.entity_id
_entity_poly.type
_entity_poly.pdbx_seq_one_letter_code
_entity_poly.pdbx_strand_id
1 'polypeptide(L)'
;MRLPGRFLRREAPALLAVACLAGCVTSKPAAPGEKAPAARPAPPSGGPAPPAEEAPSGTLYRVGVKSDLEIFSFGSPGSPWILAAGGRTERLRGPLTFAPEGTAGRRFAVQAGAFSQEETAQEVAARLSDELSIASSVAFSADRGIYRVLLGDFASRAEAAALAEKLKASGQDALVAEGPAPAAPAFLRITDEAGATHREPAPVDVYPGAPGLRVSVDAATYRGSLRVLVNSRGVLNVVNRVDLEEYLYGVVPAEMGPKRFDELEALKAQAVAARTYALAHRGQFDSEGYDLCGTPKCQVYAGLSAEDPLTNAAVDGTRGLVLASGGRFADALFVSTCGGRTENVENVFGEQPVPYLVSVDCGELATTRVEGARLPRAETPRARTGLEWRGYVLKRHASRGKAIRGAALATAQEWAGVEKKGQPPPTLDPQAVYPSVIAAFGLEVASREHLTASTVSYDGEEPMASAGLRGAARDAYDFLLRFRFGSGEPLPPPDRKLSEEEYAGLLSSAALRLSGIAEASGRFLSREGSNLWVKTSEGRLGLPVDPELPLARRVGDAFLPSGFLTLRAGDRLRWWKRGGQTLALWVELDSAGPTFERESAWTEWVRRVAATELARRMGGRVAGTEVRDLLVTRRSPAGRVIELKVRTDAAEATLQRFDLRQALGLPEMLFTIQKARGAQGETDFVFLGRGWGHGVGLCQNGAFGMALAGFPYDQILRHYYTGIDIVTATNVVSGPPSTR
;
A
#
# COMPACT_ATOMS: atom_id res chain seq x y z
N MET A 1 -36.01 27.88 20.56
CA MET A 1 -35.00 28.68 19.87
C MET A 1 -34.21 27.71 18.97
N ARG A 2 -34.48 27.77 17.68
CA ARG A 2 -33.96 26.81 16.69
C ARG A 2 -32.59 27.27 16.18
N LEU A 3 -31.63 26.36 16.14
CA LEU A 3 -30.42 26.51 15.32
C LEU A 3 -30.43 25.41 14.27
N PRO A 4 -30.18 25.71 12.99
CA PRO A 4 -30.27 24.75 11.89
C PRO A 4 -28.99 23.93 11.75
N GLY A 5 -29.19 22.63 11.60
CA GLY A 5 -28.14 21.72 11.15
C GLY A 5 -27.86 21.88 9.67
N ARG A 6 -26.61 21.75 9.35
CA ARG A 6 -26.09 21.23 8.05
C ARG A 6 -24.58 21.13 8.16
N PHE A 7 -24.11 19.89 8.20
CA PHE A 7 -22.89 19.44 7.51
C PHE A 7 -22.53 18.07 8.07
N LEU A 8 -22.82 17.06 7.29
CA LEU A 8 -22.05 15.83 7.19
C LEU A 8 -22.80 14.87 6.26
N ARG A 9 -22.53 15.03 5.00
CA ARG A 9 -22.72 13.94 4.01
C ARG A 9 -21.40 13.74 3.30
N ARG A 10 -21.03 12.48 3.27
CA ARG A 10 -20.11 11.74 2.43
C ARG A 10 -18.92 11.18 3.19
N GLU A 11 -19.00 9.85 3.30
CA GLU A 11 -18.05 8.96 2.65
C GLU A 11 -18.55 7.53 2.76
N ALA A 12 -19.00 6.99 1.63
CA ALA A 12 -19.15 5.56 1.44
C ALA A 12 -17.79 5.01 0.93
N PRO A 13 -17.39 3.80 1.30
CA PRO A 13 -16.15 3.22 0.80
C PRO A 13 -16.36 2.74 -0.65
N ALA A 14 -15.65 3.36 -1.57
CA ALA A 14 -15.54 2.90 -2.94
C ALA A 14 -14.70 1.61 -2.99
N LEU A 15 -15.33 0.52 -3.37
CA LEU A 15 -14.67 -0.64 -3.97
C LEU A 15 -14.06 -0.18 -5.31
N LEU A 16 -12.76 -0.19 -5.42
CA LEU A 16 -12.06 0.08 -6.67
C LEU A 16 -12.18 -1.14 -7.58
N ALA A 17 -13.17 -1.08 -8.48
CA ALA A 17 -13.14 -1.85 -9.70
C ALA A 17 -12.32 -1.05 -10.73
N VAL A 18 -11.18 -1.58 -11.15
CA VAL A 18 -10.37 -1.00 -12.23
C VAL A 18 -11.07 -1.33 -13.55
N ALA A 19 -11.75 -0.34 -14.14
CA ALA A 19 -12.18 -0.39 -15.52
C ALA A 19 -11.17 0.39 -16.36
N CYS A 20 -10.45 -0.32 -17.25
CA CYS A 20 -9.64 0.28 -18.29
C CYS A 20 -10.56 0.93 -19.35
N LEU A 21 -10.51 2.24 -19.47
CA LEU A 21 -11.00 2.96 -20.64
C LEU A 21 -9.82 3.35 -21.53
N ALA A 22 -9.74 2.71 -22.68
CA ALA A 22 -8.85 3.10 -23.75
C ALA A 22 -9.34 4.44 -24.34
N GLY A 23 -8.57 5.51 -24.14
CA GLY A 23 -8.75 6.80 -24.79
C GLY A 23 -7.81 6.93 -25.97
N CYS A 24 -8.34 6.97 -27.19
CA CYS A 24 -7.60 7.35 -28.39
C CYS A 24 -7.09 8.79 -28.26
N VAL A 25 -5.77 8.97 -28.30
CA VAL A 25 -5.14 10.28 -28.44
C VAL A 25 -4.88 10.51 -29.92
N THR A 26 -5.63 11.43 -30.51
CA THR A 26 -5.36 11.99 -31.85
C THR A 26 -4.19 12.97 -31.76
N SER A 27 -3.13 12.70 -32.48
CA SER A 27 -1.97 13.55 -32.61
C SER A 27 -2.27 14.81 -33.41
N LYS A 28 -1.96 15.98 -32.85
CA LYS A 28 -1.89 17.27 -33.56
C LYS A 28 -0.44 17.46 -34.08
N PRO A 29 -0.25 18.02 -35.27
CA PRO A 29 1.10 18.23 -35.80
C PRO A 29 1.83 19.37 -35.10
N ALA A 30 3.13 19.17 -34.85
CA ALA A 30 4.04 20.13 -34.23
C ALA A 30 4.45 21.24 -35.20
N ALA A 31 4.63 22.46 -34.67
CA ALA A 31 5.21 23.60 -35.35
C ALA A 31 6.76 23.47 -35.42
N PRO A 32 7.41 24.01 -36.48
CA PRO A 32 8.85 23.85 -36.65
C PRO A 32 9.65 24.90 -35.86
N GLY A 33 10.64 24.46 -35.07
CA GLY A 33 11.72 25.33 -34.60
C GLY A 33 12.10 25.26 -33.12
N GLU A 34 12.41 24.08 -32.58
CA GLU A 34 13.24 24.01 -31.38
C GLU A 34 14.26 22.86 -31.50
N LYS A 35 15.52 23.19 -31.29
CA LYS A 35 16.63 22.23 -31.33
C LYS A 35 16.52 21.26 -30.17
N ALA A 36 16.44 19.97 -30.51
CA ALA A 36 16.49 18.87 -29.54
C ALA A 36 17.80 18.84 -28.77
N PRO A 37 17.80 18.51 -27.47
CA PRO A 37 19.03 18.22 -26.74
C PRO A 37 19.66 16.93 -27.25
N ALA A 38 21.00 16.89 -27.27
CA ALA A 38 21.82 15.82 -27.83
C ALA A 38 21.40 14.44 -27.29
N ALA A 39 21.17 13.52 -28.21
CA ALA A 39 20.87 12.13 -27.93
C ALA A 39 22.03 11.47 -27.17
N ARG A 40 21.75 10.74 -26.10
CA ARG A 40 22.67 9.79 -25.49
C ARG A 40 23.10 8.76 -26.55
N PRO A 41 24.37 8.33 -26.57
CA PRO A 41 24.82 7.31 -27.51
C PRO A 41 24.01 6.02 -27.30
N ALA A 42 23.53 5.46 -28.39
CA ALA A 42 22.86 4.16 -28.41
C ALA A 42 23.87 3.08 -27.96
N PRO A 43 23.42 2.04 -27.25
CA PRO A 43 24.28 0.90 -26.95
C PRO A 43 24.66 0.20 -28.25
N PRO A 44 25.89 -0.39 -28.34
CA PRO A 44 26.38 -0.98 -29.56
C PRO A 44 25.48 -2.10 -30.05
N SER A 45 24.98 -1.98 -31.26
CA SER A 45 24.28 -3.02 -31.99
C SER A 45 25.31 -4.06 -32.47
N GLY A 46 25.12 -5.32 -32.02
CA GLY A 46 25.85 -6.44 -32.62
C GLY A 46 26.45 -7.42 -31.64
N GLY A 47 25.60 -8.02 -30.82
CA GLY A 47 25.87 -9.36 -30.24
C GLY A 47 25.08 -10.40 -31.01
N PRO A 48 25.56 -11.67 -31.13
CA PRO A 48 24.81 -12.73 -31.77
C PRO A 48 23.47 -12.91 -31.05
N ALA A 49 22.41 -13.26 -31.79
CA ALA A 49 21.10 -13.57 -31.25
C ALA A 49 21.26 -14.56 -30.09
N PRO A 50 20.60 -14.36 -28.95
CA PRO A 50 20.65 -15.33 -27.88
C PRO A 50 20.18 -16.68 -28.42
N PRO A 51 20.87 -17.79 -28.07
CA PRO A 51 20.42 -19.12 -28.46
C PRO A 51 18.97 -19.31 -27.99
N ALA A 52 18.19 -20.07 -28.75
CA ALA A 52 16.84 -20.49 -28.36
C ALA A 52 16.90 -20.94 -26.89
N GLU A 53 16.04 -20.36 -26.04
CA GLU A 53 16.00 -20.65 -24.60
C GLU A 53 16.02 -22.16 -24.40
N GLU A 54 17.18 -22.70 -24.01
CA GLU A 54 17.28 -24.06 -23.50
C GLU A 54 16.34 -24.19 -22.32
N ALA A 55 15.61 -25.28 -22.22
CA ALA A 55 14.74 -25.56 -21.09
C ALA A 55 15.53 -25.32 -19.79
N PRO A 56 15.05 -24.51 -18.85
CA PRO A 56 15.80 -24.12 -17.68
C PRO A 56 16.31 -25.34 -16.94
N SER A 57 17.60 -25.46 -16.75
CA SER A 57 18.29 -26.57 -16.09
C SER A 57 18.07 -26.64 -14.58
N GLY A 58 17.22 -25.76 -14.01
CA GLY A 58 16.85 -25.68 -12.60
C GLY A 58 15.45 -26.21 -12.32
N THR A 59 15.22 -26.66 -11.09
CA THR A 59 13.88 -27.07 -10.64
C THR A 59 12.95 -25.85 -10.61
N LEU A 60 12.01 -25.82 -11.57
CA LEU A 60 11.02 -24.74 -11.66
C LEU A 60 10.19 -24.61 -10.38
N TYR A 61 9.88 -23.38 -10.01
CA TYR A 61 8.96 -23.06 -8.94
C TYR A 61 7.52 -23.13 -9.48
N ARG A 62 6.59 -23.71 -8.70
CA ARG A 62 5.22 -23.95 -9.11
C ARG A 62 4.28 -23.03 -8.34
N VAL A 63 3.61 -22.12 -9.03
CA VAL A 63 2.70 -21.13 -8.44
C VAL A 63 1.26 -21.41 -8.89
N GLY A 64 0.38 -21.73 -7.95
CA GLY A 64 -1.06 -21.86 -8.22
C GLY A 64 -1.66 -20.50 -8.58
N VAL A 65 -2.00 -20.28 -9.85
CA VAL A 65 -2.56 -19.01 -10.33
C VAL A 65 -4.08 -19.04 -10.44
N LYS A 66 -4.66 -20.23 -10.64
CA LYS A 66 -6.11 -20.49 -10.57
C LYS A 66 -6.36 -21.88 -10.01
N SER A 67 -7.47 -22.03 -9.29
CA SER A 67 -7.89 -23.30 -8.70
C SER A 67 -9.39 -23.48 -8.86
N ASP A 68 -9.83 -24.76 -8.86
CA ASP A 68 -11.24 -25.18 -8.84
C ASP A 68 -12.05 -24.70 -10.05
N LEU A 69 -11.46 -24.78 -11.25
CA LEU A 69 -12.13 -24.44 -12.49
C LEU A 69 -12.78 -25.67 -13.15
N GLU A 70 -14.01 -25.55 -13.61
CA GLU A 70 -14.67 -26.58 -14.43
C GLU A 70 -14.15 -26.57 -15.87
N ILE A 71 -13.76 -25.38 -16.35
CA ILE A 71 -13.20 -25.17 -17.68
C ILE A 71 -12.16 -24.03 -17.61
N PHE A 72 -11.13 -24.12 -18.42
CA PHE A 72 -10.10 -23.09 -18.52
C PHE A 72 -9.76 -22.85 -20.00
N SER A 73 -9.76 -21.57 -20.40
CA SER A 73 -9.37 -21.17 -21.76
C SER A 73 -8.31 -20.08 -21.70
N PHE A 74 -7.34 -20.14 -22.60
CA PHE A 74 -6.31 -19.13 -22.72
C PHE A 74 -5.71 -19.04 -24.11
N GLY A 75 -4.94 -17.98 -24.37
CA GLY A 75 -4.28 -17.71 -25.65
C GLY A 75 -5.15 -16.90 -26.59
N SER A 76 -4.50 -16.28 -27.56
CA SER A 76 -5.15 -15.49 -28.63
C SER A 76 -5.27 -16.31 -29.90
N PRO A 77 -6.21 -15.98 -30.80
CA PRO A 77 -6.33 -16.62 -32.10
C PRO A 77 -5.00 -16.65 -32.86
N GLY A 78 -4.67 -17.80 -33.44
CA GLY A 78 -3.44 -18.04 -34.20
C GLY A 78 -2.17 -18.21 -33.38
N SER A 79 -2.18 -18.02 -32.04
CA SER A 79 -1.00 -18.17 -31.20
C SER A 79 -0.49 -19.60 -31.17
N PRO A 80 0.80 -19.87 -31.49
CA PRO A 80 1.36 -21.22 -31.44
C PRO A 80 1.69 -21.62 -30.01
N TRP A 81 1.25 -22.81 -29.59
CA TRP A 81 1.53 -23.40 -28.29
C TRP A 81 2.16 -24.77 -28.45
N ILE A 82 3.03 -25.15 -27.54
CA ILE A 82 3.61 -26.49 -27.43
C ILE A 82 3.03 -27.13 -26.17
N LEU A 83 2.29 -28.22 -26.35
CA LEU A 83 1.75 -29.04 -25.26
C LEU A 83 2.67 -30.22 -25.01
N ALA A 84 2.94 -30.49 -23.73
CA ALA A 84 3.69 -31.69 -23.32
C ALA A 84 2.86 -32.50 -22.32
N ALA A 85 2.55 -33.74 -22.66
CA ALA A 85 1.79 -34.69 -21.84
C ALA A 85 2.24 -36.11 -22.07
N GLY A 86 2.32 -36.93 -21.03
CA GLY A 86 2.66 -38.37 -21.15
C GLY A 86 3.94 -38.67 -21.93
N GLY A 87 4.94 -37.77 -21.90
CA GLY A 87 6.20 -37.93 -22.64
C GLY A 87 6.12 -37.55 -24.13
N ARG A 88 4.99 -37.00 -24.58
CA ARG A 88 4.78 -36.52 -25.97
C ARG A 88 4.67 -35.00 -25.99
N THR A 89 5.02 -34.43 -27.15
CA THR A 89 4.82 -32.99 -27.41
C THR A 89 4.02 -32.80 -28.67
N GLU A 90 3.07 -31.89 -28.65
CA GLU A 90 2.24 -31.51 -29.78
C GLU A 90 2.23 -29.98 -29.94
N ARG A 91 2.10 -29.51 -31.19
CA ARG A 91 1.95 -28.07 -31.47
C ARG A 91 0.51 -27.79 -31.85
N LEU A 92 -0.13 -26.90 -31.08
CA LEU A 92 -1.51 -26.49 -31.35
C LEU A 92 -1.56 -24.98 -31.54
N ARG A 93 -2.66 -24.49 -32.13
CA ARG A 93 -2.96 -23.06 -32.24
C ARG A 93 -4.08 -22.67 -31.27
N GLY A 94 -3.89 -21.55 -30.61
CA GLY A 94 -4.87 -21.03 -29.65
C GLY A 94 -5.96 -20.20 -30.29
N PRO A 95 -7.06 -19.91 -29.55
CA PRO A 95 -7.17 -20.20 -28.12
C PRO A 95 -7.31 -21.70 -27.82
N LEU A 96 -6.79 -22.12 -26.66
CA LEU A 96 -6.92 -23.49 -26.17
C LEU A 96 -7.90 -23.54 -25.00
N THR A 97 -8.81 -24.51 -25.04
CA THR A 97 -9.80 -24.72 -23.97
C THR A 97 -9.60 -26.10 -23.35
N PHE A 98 -9.43 -26.12 -22.03
CA PHE A 98 -9.20 -27.33 -21.24
C PHE A 98 -10.45 -27.63 -20.40
N ALA A 99 -10.83 -28.90 -20.39
CA ALA A 99 -11.88 -29.44 -19.51
C ALA A 99 -11.44 -30.82 -18.97
N PRO A 100 -11.76 -31.16 -17.72
CA PRO A 100 -11.45 -32.45 -17.17
C PRO A 100 -12.30 -33.53 -17.86
N GLU A 101 -11.71 -34.72 -18.11
CA GLU A 101 -12.41 -35.83 -18.69
C GLU A 101 -12.12 -37.13 -17.92
N GLY A 102 -13.14 -37.97 -17.72
CA GLY A 102 -12.99 -39.22 -17.00
C GLY A 102 -12.82 -39.07 -15.51
N THR A 103 -13.38 -38.02 -14.93
CA THR A 103 -13.43 -37.90 -13.48
C THR A 103 -14.30 -39.01 -12.90
N ALA A 104 -13.73 -39.82 -11.98
CA ALA A 104 -14.54 -40.56 -11.04
C ALA A 104 -15.49 -39.59 -10.37
N GLY A 105 -16.81 -39.90 -10.33
CA GLY A 105 -17.81 -39.02 -9.78
C GLY A 105 -17.40 -38.47 -8.41
N ARG A 106 -17.84 -37.28 -8.06
CA ARG A 106 -17.57 -36.67 -6.76
C ARG A 106 -17.82 -37.68 -5.67
N ARG A 107 -16.79 -37.97 -4.86
CA ARG A 107 -16.91 -38.83 -3.69
C ARG A 107 -17.12 -37.99 -2.47
N PHE A 108 -17.86 -38.47 -1.52
CA PHE A 108 -18.20 -37.77 -0.29
C PHE A 108 -17.74 -38.61 0.90
N ALA A 109 -17.31 -37.92 1.96
CA ALA A 109 -16.97 -38.52 3.24
C ALA A 109 -17.68 -37.74 4.35
N VAL A 110 -17.74 -38.30 5.54
CA VAL A 110 -18.19 -37.58 6.72
C VAL A 110 -16.99 -37.18 7.53
N GLN A 111 -16.78 -35.88 7.67
CA GLN A 111 -15.78 -35.35 8.59
C GLN A 111 -16.34 -35.45 10.01
N ALA A 112 -15.72 -36.27 10.84
CA ALA A 112 -16.15 -36.58 12.22
C ALA A 112 -15.25 -35.96 13.29
N GLY A 113 -14.41 -35.03 12.90
CA GLY A 113 -13.52 -34.27 13.80
C GLY A 113 -12.45 -33.50 13.04
N ALA A 114 -11.84 -32.55 13.74
CA ALA A 114 -10.71 -31.78 13.27
C ALA A 114 -9.77 -31.48 14.46
N PHE A 115 -8.49 -31.80 14.33
CA PHE A 115 -7.52 -31.81 15.41
C PHE A 115 -6.25 -31.06 15.01
N SER A 116 -5.57 -30.47 15.99
CA SER A 116 -4.29 -29.81 15.76
C SER A 116 -3.10 -30.77 15.72
N GLN A 117 -3.29 -32.02 16.21
CA GLN A 117 -2.24 -33.05 16.28
C GLN A 117 -2.67 -34.25 15.46
N GLU A 118 -1.72 -34.83 14.71
CA GLU A 118 -1.97 -35.98 13.84
C GLU A 118 -2.30 -37.23 14.62
N GLU A 119 -1.56 -37.46 15.71
CA GLU A 119 -1.74 -38.64 16.57
C GLU A 119 -3.18 -38.69 17.13
N THR A 120 -3.68 -37.56 17.62
CA THR A 120 -5.06 -37.46 18.14
C THR A 120 -6.09 -37.73 17.03
N ALA A 121 -5.85 -37.21 15.81
CA ALA A 121 -6.71 -37.49 14.68
C ALA A 121 -6.69 -38.99 14.29
N GLN A 122 -5.55 -39.62 14.30
CA GLN A 122 -5.39 -41.03 14.01
C GLN A 122 -6.07 -41.91 15.04
N GLU A 123 -5.95 -41.64 16.34
CA GLU A 123 -6.64 -42.34 17.42
C GLU A 123 -8.15 -42.26 17.28
N VAL A 124 -8.69 -41.06 16.99
CA VAL A 124 -10.12 -40.86 16.78
C VAL A 124 -10.61 -41.55 15.51
N ALA A 125 -9.82 -41.54 14.43
CA ALA A 125 -10.11 -42.20 13.19
C ALA A 125 -10.20 -43.74 13.37
N ALA A 126 -9.22 -44.33 14.07
CA ALA A 126 -9.20 -45.77 14.36
C ALA A 126 -10.42 -46.18 15.20
N ARG A 127 -10.69 -45.45 16.30
CA ARG A 127 -11.85 -45.73 17.16
C ARG A 127 -13.17 -45.69 16.41
N LEU A 128 -13.41 -44.62 15.63
CA LEU A 128 -14.65 -44.46 14.87
C LEU A 128 -14.77 -45.48 13.73
N SER A 129 -13.65 -45.92 13.12
CA SER A 129 -13.60 -46.97 12.13
C SER A 129 -14.07 -48.29 12.72
N ASP A 130 -13.58 -48.63 13.91
CA ASP A 130 -13.94 -49.89 14.61
C ASP A 130 -15.39 -49.85 15.10
N GLU A 131 -15.84 -48.75 15.72
CA GLU A 131 -17.21 -48.59 16.22
C GLU A 131 -18.27 -48.69 15.12
N LEU A 132 -17.97 -48.10 13.96
CA LEU A 132 -18.95 -48.00 12.85
C LEU A 132 -18.76 -49.05 11.76
N SER A 133 -17.66 -49.78 11.77
CA SER A 133 -17.23 -50.67 10.68
C SER A 133 -17.17 -49.94 9.33
N ILE A 134 -16.71 -48.68 9.34
CA ILE A 134 -16.58 -47.80 8.19
C ILE A 134 -15.11 -47.40 8.06
N ALA A 135 -14.55 -47.52 6.86
CA ALA A 135 -13.18 -47.07 6.61
C ALA A 135 -12.98 -45.61 6.98
N SER A 136 -11.90 -45.32 7.69
CA SER A 136 -11.51 -43.96 8.07
C SER A 136 -10.20 -43.55 7.43
N SER A 137 -10.00 -42.25 7.27
CA SER A 137 -8.73 -41.63 6.88
C SER A 137 -8.51 -40.34 7.59
N VAL A 138 -7.24 -39.97 7.77
CA VAL A 138 -6.86 -38.66 8.30
C VAL A 138 -6.31 -37.81 7.15
N ALA A 139 -6.88 -36.64 6.95
CA ALA A 139 -6.47 -35.71 5.91
C ALA A 139 -6.01 -34.39 6.54
N PHE A 140 -4.76 -33.98 6.26
CA PHE A 140 -4.26 -32.70 6.68
C PHE A 140 -4.87 -31.56 5.82
N SER A 141 -5.43 -30.55 6.46
CA SER A 141 -5.96 -29.34 5.84
C SER A 141 -4.94 -28.21 6.01
N ALA A 142 -4.06 -28.04 5.03
CA ALA A 142 -2.97 -27.06 5.06
C ALA A 142 -3.47 -25.60 5.19
N ASP A 143 -4.69 -25.33 4.72
CA ASP A 143 -5.34 -24.03 4.83
C ASP A 143 -5.77 -23.64 6.26
N ARG A 144 -5.90 -24.65 7.13
CA ARG A 144 -6.35 -24.47 8.52
C ARG A 144 -5.35 -25.01 9.54
N GLY A 145 -4.28 -25.69 9.10
CA GLY A 145 -3.30 -26.30 9.98
C GLY A 145 -3.90 -27.42 10.87
N ILE A 146 -4.89 -28.16 10.37
CA ILE A 146 -5.62 -29.16 11.15
C ILE A 146 -5.70 -30.50 10.41
N TYR A 147 -5.75 -31.57 11.18
CA TYR A 147 -5.96 -32.94 10.72
C TYR A 147 -7.45 -33.27 10.82
N ARG A 148 -8.09 -33.60 9.68
CA ARG A 148 -9.51 -33.95 9.61
C ARG A 148 -9.69 -35.45 9.59
N VAL A 149 -10.55 -35.97 10.44
CA VAL A 149 -10.95 -37.38 10.41
C VAL A 149 -12.10 -37.52 9.43
N LEU A 150 -11.90 -38.29 8.39
CA LEU A 150 -12.87 -38.56 7.33
C LEU A 150 -13.33 -40.05 7.40
N LEU A 151 -14.64 -40.24 7.41
CA LEU A 151 -15.29 -41.56 7.48
C LEU A 151 -16.01 -41.88 6.18
N GLY A 152 -15.79 -43.06 5.66
CA GLY A 152 -16.46 -43.57 4.48
C GLY A 152 -15.99 -42.97 3.16
N ASP A 153 -16.48 -43.55 2.09
CA ASP A 153 -16.26 -43.13 0.71
C ASP A 153 -17.58 -43.35 -0.05
N PHE A 154 -18.40 -42.28 -0.08
CA PHE A 154 -19.76 -42.35 -0.59
C PHE A 154 -19.86 -41.78 -2.01
N ALA A 155 -20.68 -42.46 -2.85
CA ALA A 155 -20.92 -41.99 -4.20
C ALA A 155 -21.85 -40.77 -4.29
N SER A 156 -22.66 -40.53 -3.26
CA SER A 156 -23.58 -39.41 -3.23
C SER A 156 -23.50 -38.63 -1.91
N ARG A 157 -23.80 -37.32 -2.02
CA ARG A 157 -23.88 -36.45 -0.85
C ARG A 157 -24.99 -36.88 0.12
N ALA A 158 -26.06 -37.47 -0.40
CA ALA A 158 -27.17 -37.93 0.41
C ALA A 158 -26.79 -39.10 1.33
N GLU A 159 -26.00 -40.07 0.83
CA GLU A 159 -25.46 -41.17 1.64
C GLU A 159 -24.54 -40.69 2.74
N ALA A 160 -23.61 -39.77 2.43
CA ALA A 160 -22.76 -39.15 3.43
C ALA A 160 -23.56 -38.33 4.47
N ALA A 161 -24.60 -37.62 4.04
CA ALA A 161 -25.49 -36.88 4.94
C ALA A 161 -26.23 -37.78 5.91
N ALA A 162 -26.71 -38.94 5.48
CA ALA A 162 -27.38 -39.92 6.35
C ALA A 162 -26.45 -40.40 7.47
N LEU A 163 -25.17 -40.64 7.21
CA LEU A 163 -24.19 -40.97 8.23
C LEU A 163 -23.88 -39.78 9.14
N ALA A 164 -23.74 -38.59 8.59
CA ALA A 164 -23.48 -37.38 9.37
C ALA A 164 -24.62 -37.10 10.40
N GLU A 165 -25.86 -37.25 9.98
CA GLU A 165 -27.00 -37.11 10.87
C GLU A 165 -27.08 -38.22 11.96
N LYS A 166 -26.70 -39.44 11.62
CA LYS A 166 -26.59 -40.52 12.61
C LYS A 166 -25.53 -40.24 13.67
N LEU A 167 -24.38 -39.69 13.27
CA LEU A 167 -23.28 -39.29 14.18
C LEU A 167 -23.71 -38.13 15.07
N LYS A 168 -24.37 -37.12 14.51
CA LYS A 168 -24.92 -36.01 15.29
C LYS A 168 -25.93 -36.45 16.33
N ALA A 169 -26.79 -37.40 16.00
CA ALA A 169 -27.76 -37.95 16.93
C ALA A 169 -27.11 -38.70 18.10
N SER A 170 -25.88 -39.22 17.92
CA SER A 170 -25.10 -39.82 19.01
C SER A 170 -24.17 -38.81 19.75
N GLY A 171 -24.33 -37.49 19.47
CA GLY A 171 -23.54 -36.44 20.13
C GLY A 171 -22.18 -36.17 19.54
N GLN A 172 -21.88 -36.71 18.36
CA GLN A 172 -20.60 -36.52 17.66
C GLN A 172 -20.76 -35.39 16.61
N ASP A 173 -19.91 -34.39 16.65
CA ASP A 173 -19.85 -33.41 15.58
C ASP A 173 -19.50 -34.07 14.25
N ALA A 174 -20.37 -33.94 13.26
CA ALA A 174 -20.19 -34.54 11.93
C ALA A 174 -20.72 -33.61 10.83
N LEU A 175 -19.97 -33.50 9.74
CA LEU A 175 -20.40 -32.77 8.56
C LEU A 175 -20.01 -33.52 7.28
N VAL A 176 -20.79 -33.32 6.22
CA VAL A 176 -20.46 -33.88 4.92
C VAL A 176 -19.29 -33.12 4.32
N ALA A 177 -18.20 -33.80 4.03
CA ALA A 177 -17.03 -33.30 3.35
C ALA A 177 -16.93 -33.97 1.97
N GLU A 178 -16.27 -33.30 1.02
CA GLU A 178 -15.84 -33.96 -0.20
C GLU A 178 -14.66 -34.89 0.14
N GLY A 179 -14.80 -36.17 -0.19
CA GLY A 179 -13.77 -37.20 0.02
C GLY A 179 -12.65 -37.09 -1.05
N PRO A 180 -11.49 -37.70 -0.79
CA PRO A 180 -10.47 -37.81 -1.81
C PRO A 180 -11.04 -38.62 -2.97
N ALA A 181 -10.93 -38.09 -4.22
CA ALA A 181 -11.28 -38.86 -5.39
C ALA A 181 -10.29 -40.04 -5.56
N PRO A 182 -10.73 -41.23 -5.95
CA PRO A 182 -9.81 -42.29 -6.24
C PRO A 182 -8.87 -41.87 -7.37
N ALA A 183 -7.61 -42.27 -7.28
CA ALA A 183 -6.55 -41.99 -8.26
C ALA A 183 -6.78 -42.74 -9.60
N ALA A 184 -7.89 -42.45 -10.28
CA ALA A 184 -8.03 -42.85 -11.68
C ALA A 184 -7.20 -41.87 -12.53
N PRO A 185 -6.54 -42.39 -13.61
CA PRO A 185 -5.82 -41.49 -14.50
C PRO A 185 -6.79 -40.41 -15.06
N ALA A 186 -6.58 -39.20 -14.61
CA ALA A 186 -7.38 -38.09 -15.11
C ALA A 186 -6.87 -37.69 -16.50
N PHE A 187 -7.79 -37.45 -17.40
CA PHE A 187 -7.49 -36.94 -18.74
C PHE A 187 -8.01 -35.49 -18.87
N LEU A 188 -7.38 -34.74 -19.73
CA LEU A 188 -7.81 -33.43 -20.17
C LEU A 188 -8.33 -33.50 -21.60
N ARG A 189 -9.49 -33.00 -21.83
CA ARG A 189 -10.00 -32.71 -23.16
C ARG A 189 -9.58 -31.27 -23.51
N ILE A 190 -8.81 -31.14 -24.58
CA ILE A 190 -8.26 -29.88 -25.05
C ILE A 190 -8.88 -29.59 -26.40
N THR A 191 -9.55 -28.43 -26.51
CA THR A 191 -10.12 -27.96 -27.79
C THR A 191 -9.26 -26.82 -28.30
N ASP A 192 -8.78 -26.94 -29.53
CA ASP A 192 -7.97 -25.94 -30.20
C ASP A 192 -8.82 -24.90 -30.96
N GLU A 193 -8.17 -23.92 -31.60
CA GLU A 193 -8.80 -22.85 -32.40
C GLU A 193 -9.68 -23.39 -33.52
N ALA A 194 -9.31 -24.50 -34.12
CA ALA A 194 -10.06 -25.13 -35.20
C ALA A 194 -11.27 -25.94 -34.72
N GLY A 195 -11.45 -26.08 -33.40
CA GLY A 195 -12.47 -26.89 -32.76
C GLY A 195 -12.10 -28.39 -32.71
N ALA A 196 -10.87 -28.76 -33.08
CA ALA A 196 -10.38 -30.11 -32.92
C ALA A 196 -10.18 -30.42 -31.44
N THR A 197 -10.51 -31.67 -31.06
CA THR A 197 -10.44 -32.12 -29.67
C THR A 197 -9.31 -33.13 -29.52
N HIS A 198 -8.42 -32.85 -28.57
CA HIS A 198 -7.28 -33.68 -28.17
C HIS A 198 -7.54 -34.21 -26.76
N ARG A 199 -7.24 -35.49 -26.55
CA ARG A 199 -7.37 -36.15 -25.24
C ARG A 199 -6.01 -36.51 -24.72
N GLU A 200 -5.56 -35.83 -23.65
CA GLU A 200 -4.24 -35.98 -23.09
C GLU A 200 -4.29 -36.38 -21.62
N PRO A 201 -3.35 -37.24 -21.14
CA PRO A 201 -3.26 -37.54 -19.71
C PRO A 201 -2.86 -36.27 -18.92
N ALA A 202 -3.53 -36.02 -17.81
CA ALA A 202 -3.14 -34.93 -16.89
C ALA A 202 -1.90 -35.34 -16.05
N PRO A 203 -1.00 -34.40 -15.74
CA PRO A 203 -1.02 -33.00 -16.11
C PRO A 203 -0.51 -32.72 -17.53
N VAL A 204 -0.94 -31.59 -18.10
CA VAL A 204 -0.44 -31.07 -19.38
C VAL A 204 0.34 -29.78 -19.13
N ASP A 205 1.58 -29.76 -19.61
CA ASP A 205 2.42 -28.56 -19.60
C ASP A 205 2.26 -27.80 -20.93
N VAL A 206 2.13 -26.48 -20.87
CA VAL A 206 1.91 -25.62 -22.02
C VAL A 206 3.00 -24.56 -22.08
N TYR A 207 3.75 -24.56 -23.18
CA TYR A 207 4.86 -23.66 -23.43
C TYR A 207 4.54 -22.69 -24.58
N PRO A 208 5.10 -21.46 -24.55
CA PRO A 208 5.09 -20.59 -25.72
C PRO A 208 5.72 -21.29 -26.93
N GLY A 209 5.03 -21.29 -28.06
CA GLY A 209 5.51 -21.90 -29.30
C GLY A 209 6.28 -20.94 -30.21
N ALA A 210 6.48 -19.69 -29.81
CA ALA A 210 7.23 -18.68 -30.55
C ALA A 210 7.99 -17.75 -29.61
N PRO A 211 9.14 -17.18 -30.05
CA PRO A 211 9.88 -16.19 -29.29
C PRO A 211 9.00 -14.97 -28.97
N GLY A 212 9.13 -14.46 -27.75
CA GLY A 212 8.36 -13.30 -27.28
C GLY A 212 6.91 -13.58 -26.89
N LEU A 213 6.36 -14.75 -27.22
CA LEU A 213 5.05 -15.16 -26.72
C LEU A 213 5.14 -15.45 -25.22
N ARG A 214 4.08 -15.09 -24.48
CA ARG A 214 3.99 -15.32 -23.03
C ARG A 214 2.68 -16.01 -22.71
N VAL A 215 2.69 -16.80 -21.62
CA VAL A 215 1.46 -17.40 -21.11
C VAL A 215 0.62 -16.36 -20.38
N SER A 216 -0.70 -16.44 -20.52
CA SER A 216 -1.63 -15.53 -19.86
C SER A 216 -2.76 -16.30 -19.19
N VAL A 217 -3.21 -15.79 -18.06
CA VAL A 217 -4.37 -16.30 -17.32
C VAL A 217 -5.22 -15.10 -16.95
N ASP A 218 -6.44 -15.02 -17.47
CA ASP A 218 -7.27 -13.81 -17.44
C ASP A 218 -6.51 -12.59 -18.01
N ALA A 219 -6.43 -11.51 -17.23
CA ALA A 219 -5.72 -10.30 -17.62
C ALA A 219 -4.22 -10.30 -17.27
N ALA A 220 -3.73 -11.30 -16.55
CA ALA A 220 -2.34 -11.36 -16.10
C ALA A 220 -1.49 -12.19 -17.09
N THR A 221 -0.28 -11.69 -17.36
CA THR A 221 0.73 -12.35 -18.20
C THR A 221 1.87 -12.84 -17.32
N TYR A 222 2.42 -14.01 -17.65
CA TYR A 222 3.44 -14.66 -16.82
C TYR A 222 4.65 -15.09 -17.65
N ARG A 223 5.81 -15.15 -17.02
CA ARG A 223 7.01 -15.81 -17.52
C ARG A 223 6.87 -17.33 -17.42
N GLY A 224 7.76 -18.06 -18.06
CA GLY A 224 7.79 -19.53 -17.99
C GLY A 224 6.65 -20.21 -18.73
N SER A 225 6.07 -21.25 -18.14
CA SER A 225 5.03 -22.10 -18.73
C SER A 225 3.82 -22.27 -17.81
N LEU A 226 2.72 -22.81 -18.35
CA LEU A 226 1.57 -23.23 -17.55
C LEU A 226 1.53 -24.74 -17.44
N ARG A 227 1.10 -25.24 -16.29
CA ARG A 227 0.66 -26.62 -16.09
C ARG A 227 -0.83 -26.61 -15.77
N VAL A 228 -1.60 -27.37 -16.54
CA VAL A 228 -3.01 -27.62 -16.27
C VAL A 228 -3.13 -29.03 -15.73
N LEU A 229 -3.73 -29.19 -14.57
CA LEU A 229 -3.91 -30.46 -13.91
C LEU A 229 -5.34 -30.61 -13.37
N VAL A 230 -5.75 -31.85 -13.14
CA VAL A 230 -7.00 -32.19 -12.46
C VAL A 230 -6.68 -32.43 -10.99
N ASN A 231 -7.30 -31.69 -10.09
CA ASN A 231 -7.10 -31.82 -8.65
C ASN A 231 -7.95 -32.98 -8.06
N SER A 232 -7.81 -33.21 -6.75
CA SER A 232 -8.55 -34.28 -6.06
C SER A 232 -10.07 -34.11 -6.07
N ARG A 233 -10.57 -32.93 -6.42
CA ARG A 233 -12.01 -32.60 -6.55
C ARG A 233 -12.54 -32.87 -7.96
N GLY A 234 -11.67 -33.30 -8.90
CA GLY A 234 -12.02 -33.55 -10.28
C GLY A 234 -12.19 -32.32 -11.15
N VAL A 235 -11.70 -31.17 -10.70
CA VAL A 235 -11.70 -29.86 -11.39
C VAL A 235 -10.27 -29.41 -11.67
N LEU A 236 -10.10 -28.33 -12.45
CA LEU A 236 -8.79 -27.89 -12.91
C LEU A 236 -8.11 -26.97 -11.90
N ASN A 237 -6.80 -27.18 -11.72
CA ASN A 237 -5.87 -26.19 -11.23
C ASN A 237 -4.95 -25.77 -12.37
N VAL A 238 -4.66 -24.46 -12.43
CA VAL A 238 -3.72 -23.85 -13.37
C VAL A 238 -2.51 -23.33 -12.59
N VAL A 239 -1.34 -23.83 -12.93
CA VAL A 239 -0.09 -23.62 -12.23
C VAL A 239 0.91 -22.95 -13.17
N ASN A 240 1.45 -21.80 -12.79
CA ASN A 240 2.58 -21.20 -13.49
C ASN A 240 3.88 -21.88 -13.03
N ARG A 241 4.68 -22.34 -13.97
CA ARG A 241 6.00 -22.94 -13.76
C ARG A 241 7.06 -21.95 -14.23
N VAL A 242 7.84 -21.44 -13.31
CA VAL A 242 8.73 -20.30 -13.53
C VAL A 242 10.03 -20.46 -12.74
N ASP A 243 11.11 -19.85 -13.18
CA ASP A 243 12.32 -19.71 -12.36
C ASP A 243 12.03 -18.88 -11.09
N LEU A 244 12.67 -19.23 -9.97
CA LEU A 244 12.41 -18.57 -8.69
C LEU A 244 12.70 -17.05 -8.73
N GLU A 245 13.77 -16.64 -9.39
CA GLU A 245 14.10 -15.20 -9.48
C GLU A 245 13.11 -14.48 -10.41
N GLU A 246 12.68 -15.11 -11.49
CA GLU A 246 11.64 -14.59 -12.37
C GLU A 246 10.26 -14.50 -11.67
N TYR A 247 9.96 -15.44 -10.77
CA TYR A 247 8.79 -15.37 -9.89
C TYR A 247 8.85 -14.12 -9.00
N LEU A 248 10.02 -13.83 -8.43
CA LEU A 248 10.21 -12.68 -7.54
C LEU A 248 10.06 -11.33 -8.28
N TYR A 249 10.33 -11.25 -9.58
CA TYR A 249 10.04 -10.04 -10.36
C TYR A 249 8.54 -9.69 -10.37
N GLY A 250 7.68 -10.67 -10.25
CA GLY A 250 6.23 -10.46 -10.14
C GLY A 250 5.71 -10.37 -8.70
N VAL A 251 6.48 -10.77 -7.70
CA VAL A 251 6.12 -10.72 -6.27
C VAL A 251 6.53 -9.42 -5.62
N VAL A 252 7.81 -9.03 -5.74
CA VAL A 252 8.33 -7.84 -5.04
C VAL A 252 7.55 -6.57 -5.36
N PRO A 253 7.25 -6.23 -6.63
CA PRO A 253 6.44 -5.05 -6.94
C PRO A 253 4.97 -5.17 -6.51
N ALA A 254 4.43 -6.38 -6.41
CA ALA A 254 3.06 -6.62 -5.94
C ALA A 254 2.93 -6.45 -4.42
N GLU A 255 3.97 -6.80 -3.66
CA GLU A 255 4.04 -6.64 -2.20
C GLU A 255 4.50 -5.24 -1.80
N MET A 256 5.51 -4.69 -2.46
CA MET A 256 6.05 -3.36 -2.23
C MET A 256 6.13 -2.59 -3.56
N GLY A 257 5.01 -1.98 -3.96
CA GLY A 257 4.92 -1.24 -5.22
C GLY A 257 5.91 -0.06 -5.28
N PRO A 258 6.78 0.01 -6.30
CA PRO A 258 7.92 0.95 -6.35
C PRO A 258 7.50 2.42 -6.48
N LYS A 259 6.29 2.72 -6.90
CA LYS A 259 5.74 4.10 -6.89
C LYS A 259 5.63 4.69 -5.48
N ARG A 260 5.49 3.83 -4.46
CA ARG A 260 5.40 4.22 -3.05
C ARG A 260 6.68 3.89 -2.30
N PHE A 261 7.25 2.72 -2.58
CA PHE A 261 8.44 2.19 -1.92
C PHE A 261 9.63 2.31 -2.88
N ASP A 262 10.11 3.53 -3.10
CA ASP A 262 11.13 3.86 -4.09
C ASP A 262 12.57 3.82 -3.52
N GLU A 263 12.79 3.09 -2.42
CA GLU A 263 14.10 2.87 -1.80
C GLU A 263 14.62 1.45 -2.10
N LEU A 264 15.73 1.38 -2.84
CA LEU A 264 16.31 0.12 -3.31
C LEU A 264 16.63 -0.85 -2.17
N GLU A 265 17.12 -0.35 -1.03
CA GLU A 265 17.52 -1.20 0.10
C GLU A 265 16.30 -1.84 0.80
N ALA A 266 15.15 -1.16 0.85
CA ALA A 266 13.91 -1.75 1.34
C ALA A 266 13.40 -2.86 0.40
N LEU A 267 13.48 -2.62 -0.92
CA LEU A 267 13.08 -3.60 -1.93
C LEU A 267 14.02 -4.83 -1.94
N LYS A 268 15.34 -4.64 -1.72
CA LYS A 268 16.29 -5.74 -1.51
C LYS A 268 15.93 -6.58 -0.29
N ALA A 269 15.59 -5.94 0.84
CA ALA A 269 15.16 -6.65 2.05
C ALA A 269 13.89 -7.47 1.77
N GLN A 270 12.91 -6.91 1.05
CA GLN A 270 11.71 -7.63 0.63
C GLN A 270 12.03 -8.79 -0.31
N ALA A 271 12.95 -8.62 -1.27
CA ALA A 271 13.33 -9.68 -2.20
C ALA A 271 13.96 -10.88 -1.48
N VAL A 272 14.86 -10.63 -0.51
CA VAL A 272 15.46 -11.70 0.32
C VAL A 272 14.39 -12.40 1.17
N ALA A 273 13.52 -11.63 1.82
CA ALA A 273 12.43 -12.21 2.63
C ALA A 273 11.47 -13.04 1.79
N ALA A 274 11.02 -12.53 0.63
CA ALA A 274 10.11 -13.24 -0.26
C ALA A 274 10.73 -14.52 -0.85
N ARG A 275 12.01 -14.48 -1.23
CA ARG A 275 12.77 -15.65 -1.70
C ARG A 275 12.86 -16.70 -0.62
N THR A 276 13.18 -16.29 0.60
CA THR A 276 13.29 -17.20 1.75
C THR A 276 11.96 -17.85 2.06
N TYR A 277 10.88 -17.07 2.11
CA TYR A 277 9.53 -17.57 2.33
C TYR A 277 9.14 -18.59 1.26
N ALA A 278 9.40 -18.29 -0.01
CA ALA A 278 9.09 -19.19 -1.10
C ALA A 278 9.82 -20.55 -0.96
N LEU A 279 11.10 -20.52 -0.59
CA LEU A 279 11.89 -21.75 -0.40
C LEU A 279 11.51 -22.51 0.87
N ALA A 280 11.22 -21.81 1.96
CA ALA A 280 10.79 -22.41 3.23
C ALA A 280 9.44 -23.14 3.10
N HIS A 281 8.53 -22.62 2.26
CA HIS A 281 7.19 -23.18 2.07
C HIS A 281 7.04 -23.97 0.75
N ARG A 282 8.15 -24.34 0.13
CA ARG A 282 8.11 -25.15 -1.07
C ARG A 282 7.39 -26.47 -0.82
N GLY A 283 6.43 -26.81 -1.67
CA GLY A 283 5.62 -28.01 -1.54
C GLY A 283 4.45 -27.92 -0.55
N GLN A 284 4.20 -26.75 0.04
CA GLN A 284 3.08 -26.55 0.98
C GLN A 284 1.72 -27.00 0.40
N PHE A 285 1.56 -26.89 -0.90
CA PHE A 285 0.35 -27.29 -1.63
C PHE A 285 0.64 -28.42 -2.63
N ASP A 286 1.53 -29.34 -2.32
CA ASP A 286 1.86 -30.48 -3.20
C ASP A 286 0.63 -31.33 -3.55
N SER A 287 -0.31 -31.49 -2.61
CA SER A 287 -1.58 -32.17 -2.84
C SER A 287 -2.47 -31.49 -3.90
N GLU A 288 -2.27 -30.18 -4.10
CA GLU A 288 -2.95 -29.38 -5.12
C GLU A 288 -2.11 -29.22 -6.40
N GLY A 289 -0.88 -29.74 -6.41
CA GLY A 289 0.04 -29.75 -7.55
C GLY A 289 0.93 -28.52 -7.69
N TYR A 290 1.02 -27.64 -6.69
CA TYR A 290 1.86 -26.45 -6.71
C TYR A 290 2.56 -26.17 -5.35
N ASP A 291 3.58 -25.30 -5.35
CA ASP A 291 4.36 -24.96 -4.16
C ASP A 291 3.64 -23.92 -3.29
N LEU A 292 3.24 -22.80 -3.89
CA LEU A 292 2.51 -21.71 -3.22
C LEU A 292 1.37 -21.18 -4.09
N CYS A 293 0.41 -20.52 -3.46
CA CYS A 293 -0.64 -19.76 -4.15
C CYS A 293 -0.17 -18.34 -4.50
N GLY A 294 -0.64 -17.80 -5.64
CA GLY A 294 -0.33 -16.45 -6.10
C GLY A 294 -1.21 -15.33 -5.49
N THR A 295 -1.72 -15.54 -4.27
CA THR A 295 -2.69 -14.65 -3.60
C THR A 295 -2.16 -14.14 -2.27
N PRO A 296 -2.81 -13.14 -1.61
CA PRO A 296 -2.40 -12.64 -0.29
C PRO A 296 -2.38 -13.71 0.83
N LYS A 297 -2.90 -14.91 0.58
CA LYS A 297 -2.81 -16.04 1.52
C LYS A 297 -1.39 -16.58 1.62
N CYS A 298 -0.61 -16.50 0.52
CA CYS A 298 0.79 -16.89 0.46
C CYS A 298 1.67 -15.66 0.19
N GLN A 299 1.86 -15.32 -1.09
CA GLN A 299 2.52 -14.10 -1.56
C GLN A 299 1.77 -13.60 -2.80
N VAL A 300 1.54 -12.30 -2.89
CA VAL A 300 0.86 -11.73 -4.07
C VAL A 300 1.78 -11.84 -5.28
N TYR A 301 1.34 -12.59 -6.28
CA TYR A 301 2.07 -12.77 -7.54
C TYR A 301 1.26 -12.20 -8.70
N ALA A 302 1.67 -11.04 -9.20
CA ALA A 302 0.94 -10.31 -10.25
C ALA A 302 1.52 -10.56 -11.67
N GLY A 303 2.57 -11.39 -11.78
CA GLY A 303 3.18 -11.74 -13.05
C GLY A 303 3.95 -10.59 -13.72
N LEU A 304 4.16 -10.71 -15.03
CA LEU A 304 4.98 -9.83 -15.84
C LEU A 304 4.50 -8.37 -15.87
N SER A 305 3.19 -8.15 -15.81
CA SER A 305 2.60 -6.81 -15.88
C SER A 305 2.91 -5.93 -14.67
N ALA A 306 3.34 -6.53 -13.56
CA ALA A 306 3.72 -5.80 -12.35
C ALA A 306 5.21 -5.47 -12.30
N GLU A 307 6.04 -6.07 -13.16
CA GLU A 307 7.49 -5.89 -13.13
C GLU A 307 7.90 -4.42 -13.29
N ASP A 308 8.89 -4.03 -12.52
CA ASP A 308 9.44 -2.67 -12.53
C ASP A 308 10.97 -2.73 -12.47
N PRO A 309 11.70 -1.87 -13.20
CA PRO A 309 13.17 -1.88 -13.22
C PRO A 309 13.82 -1.76 -11.85
N LEU A 310 13.23 -0.99 -10.90
CA LEU A 310 13.80 -0.81 -9.57
C LEU A 310 13.65 -2.09 -8.73
N THR A 311 12.48 -2.74 -8.79
CA THR A 311 12.26 -4.01 -8.07
C THR A 311 13.05 -5.14 -8.69
N ASN A 312 13.20 -5.19 -10.04
CA ASN A 312 14.05 -6.16 -10.71
C ASN A 312 15.52 -5.99 -10.29
N ALA A 313 16.02 -4.76 -10.21
CA ALA A 313 17.36 -4.48 -9.71
C ALA A 313 17.54 -4.91 -8.23
N ALA A 314 16.51 -4.83 -7.40
CA ALA A 314 16.56 -5.32 -6.02
C ALA A 314 16.65 -6.86 -5.96
N VAL A 315 15.90 -7.57 -6.79
CA VAL A 315 15.96 -9.04 -6.92
C VAL A 315 17.32 -9.47 -7.41
N ASP A 316 17.82 -8.87 -8.50
CA ASP A 316 19.11 -9.19 -9.08
C ASP A 316 20.27 -8.89 -8.13
N GLY A 317 20.24 -7.74 -7.45
CA GLY A 317 21.26 -7.34 -6.49
C GLY A 317 21.31 -8.20 -5.21
N THR A 318 20.31 -9.08 -5.01
CA THR A 318 20.24 -10.04 -3.89
C THR A 318 20.04 -11.48 -4.35
N ARG A 319 20.34 -11.77 -5.64
CA ARG A 319 20.12 -13.08 -6.26
C ARG A 319 20.68 -14.20 -5.40
N GLY A 320 19.86 -15.21 -5.14
CA GLY A 320 20.23 -16.39 -4.36
C GLY A 320 20.43 -16.17 -2.85
N LEU A 321 20.32 -14.94 -2.32
CA LEU A 321 20.44 -14.69 -0.88
C LEU A 321 19.13 -15.00 -0.16
N VAL A 322 19.27 -15.67 0.99
CA VAL A 322 18.15 -16.11 1.85
C VAL A 322 18.48 -15.88 3.32
N LEU A 323 17.45 -15.94 4.13
CA LEU A 323 17.54 -15.94 5.60
C LEU A 323 17.59 -17.38 6.10
N ALA A 324 18.56 -17.67 6.97
CA ALA A 324 18.72 -18.98 7.58
C ALA A 324 18.81 -18.85 9.12
N SER A 325 18.28 -19.85 9.81
CA SER A 325 18.44 -20.03 11.25
C SER A 325 18.77 -21.50 11.52
N GLY A 326 19.88 -21.77 12.23
CA GLY A 326 20.33 -23.12 12.49
C GLY A 326 20.56 -23.95 11.22
N GLY A 327 21.02 -23.34 10.12
CA GLY A 327 21.30 -24.02 8.83
C GLY A 327 20.06 -24.37 8.02
N ARG A 328 18.85 -23.94 8.42
CA ARG A 328 17.56 -24.15 7.70
C ARG A 328 17.01 -22.82 7.23
N PHE A 329 16.15 -22.86 6.19
CA PHE A 329 15.42 -21.68 5.75
C PHE A 329 14.57 -21.12 6.89
N ALA A 330 14.68 -19.83 7.12
CA ALA A 330 13.81 -19.14 8.06
C ALA A 330 12.40 -19.02 7.50
N ASP A 331 11.42 -18.99 8.37
CA ASP A 331 10.07 -18.58 8.01
C ASP A 331 10.00 -17.05 7.95
N ALA A 332 10.32 -16.52 6.78
CA ALA A 332 10.50 -15.07 6.59
C ALA A 332 9.17 -14.35 6.39
N LEU A 333 8.34 -14.34 7.43
CA LEU A 333 7.07 -13.61 7.43
C LEU A 333 7.29 -12.11 7.28
N PHE A 334 6.39 -11.45 6.55
CA PHE A 334 6.39 -10.00 6.42
C PHE A 334 4.97 -9.42 6.47
N VAL A 335 4.88 -8.16 6.81
CA VAL A 335 3.62 -7.46 7.07
C VAL A 335 3.69 -6.01 6.57
N SER A 336 2.57 -5.47 6.11
CA SER A 336 2.55 -4.10 5.60
C SER A 336 2.99 -3.07 6.66
N THR A 337 2.35 -3.10 7.84
CA THR A 337 2.59 -2.10 8.92
C THR A 337 2.43 -2.76 10.27
N CYS A 338 3.45 -2.73 11.10
CA CYS A 338 3.43 -3.40 12.41
C CYS A 338 2.75 -2.61 13.53
N GLY A 339 2.44 -1.33 13.32
CA GLY A 339 1.83 -0.47 14.35
C GLY A 339 2.83 0.08 15.37
N GLY A 340 4.12 0.20 15.01
CA GLY A 340 5.22 0.70 15.83
C GLY A 340 6.05 -0.38 16.52
N ARG A 341 5.52 -1.61 16.59
CA ARG A 341 6.22 -2.77 17.18
C ARG A 341 5.72 -4.07 16.55
N THR A 342 6.63 -4.96 16.17
CA THR A 342 6.25 -6.30 15.70
C THR A 342 5.75 -7.18 16.85
N GLU A 343 5.35 -8.41 16.57
CA GLU A 343 4.81 -9.35 17.55
C GLU A 343 5.57 -10.66 17.51
N ASN A 344 5.59 -11.35 18.62
CA ASN A 344 6.04 -12.72 18.68
C ASN A 344 5.08 -13.64 17.92
N VAL A 345 5.61 -14.58 17.16
CA VAL A 345 4.81 -15.47 16.30
C VAL A 345 3.79 -16.28 17.10
N GLU A 346 4.13 -16.78 18.26
CA GLU A 346 3.28 -17.60 19.13
C GLU A 346 2.04 -16.84 19.63
N ASN A 347 2.10 -15.52 19.75
CA ASN A 347 0.95 -14.71 20.15
C ASN A 347 -0.07 -14.52 19.04
N VAL A 348 0.34 -14.70 17.81
CA VAL A 348 -0.50 -14.49 16.63
C VAL A 348 -1.05 -15.81 16.09
N PHE A 349 -0.17 -16.76 15.82
CA PHE A 349 -0.53 -18.02 15.18
C PHE A 349 -0.68 -19.21 16.15
N GLY A 350 -0.19 -19.07 17.38
CA GLY A 350 -0.32 -20.11 18.41
C GLY A 350 0.73 -21.22 18.30
N GLU A 351 1.77 -20.97 17.58
CA GLU A 351 2.89 -21.88 17.36
C GLU A 351 3.86 -21.89 18.53
N GLN A 352 4.87 -22.73 18.45
CA GLN A 352 5.99 -22.66 19.38
C GLN A 352 6.78 -21.37 19.13
N PRO A 353 7.43 -20.79 20.17
CA PRO A 353 8.29 -19.63 20.00
C PRO A 353 9.38 -19.87 18.95
N VAL A 354 9.53 -18.93 18.04
CA VAL A 354 10.56 -18.94 16.99
C VAL A 354 11.59 -17.86 17.30
N PRO A 355 12.86 -18.20 17.50
CA PRO A 355 13.87 -17.26 18.05
C PRO A 355 14.08 -15.98 17.26
N TYR A 356 13.83 -16.01 15.94
CA TYR A 356 14.00 -14.89 15.04
C TYR A 356 12.69 -14.16 14.70
N LEU A 357 11.51 -14.69 15.10
CA LEU A 357 10.20 -14.05 14.92
C LEU A 357 9.68 -13.50 16.25
N VAL A 358 10.46 -12.61 16.84
CA VAL A 358 10.17 -11.98 18.12
C VAL A 358 9.74 -10.53 17.93
N SER A 359 9.12 -9.99 18.97
CA SER A 359 8.69 -8.59 19.00
C SER A 359 9.89 -7.66 19.02
N VAL A 360 10.00 -6.80 18.02
CA VAL A 360 10.99 -5.71 17.94
C VAL A 360 10.29 -4.38 17.74
N ASP A 361 10.83 -3.32 18.32
CA ASP A 361 10.35 -1.97 18.05
C ASP A 361 10.65 -1.63 16.60
N CYS A 362 9.71 -0.96 15.92
CA CYS A 362 9.93 -0.48 14.56
C CYS A 362 11.05 0.59 14.49
N GLY A 363 11.46 1.06 15.66
CA GLY A 363 12.53 2.05 15.86
C GLY A 363 12.06 3.48 15.65
N GLU A 364 12.87 4.40 16.13
CA GLU A 364 12.65 5.83 15.95
C GLU A 364 13.72 6.41 15.03
N LEU A 365 13.27 7.32 14.17
CA LEU A 365 14.15 8.08 13.29
C LEU A 365 14.98 9.07 14.12
N ALA A 366 16.30 9.07 13.89
CA ALA A 366 17.19 10.04 14.46
C ALA A 366 16.76 11.47 14.11
N THR A 367 16.91 12.39 15.05
CA THR A 367 16.57 13.78 14.88
C THR A 367 17.75 14.60 14.41
N THR A 368 17.52 15.51 13.48
CA THR A 368 18.49 16.50 13.02
C THR A 368 17.97 17.89 13.36
N ARG A 369 18.74 18.66 14.12
CA ARG A 369 18.41 20.05 14.44
C ARG A 369 18.93 20.99 13.35
N VAL A 370 18.06 21.86 12.85
CA VAL A 370 18.35 22.89 11.86
C VAL A 370 18.06 24.25 12.48
N GLU A 371 19.09 25.06 12.62
CA GLU A 371 18.95 26.42 13.13
C GLU A 371 18.59 27.36 11.98
N GLY A 372 17.79 28.38 12.27
CA GLY A 372 17.41 29.44 11.36
C GLY A 372 17.29 30.79 12.07
N ALA A 373 16.64 31.73 11.41
CA ALA A 373 16.48 33.08 11.92
C ALA A 373 15.90 33.10 13.33
N ARG A 374 16.59 33.74 14.27
CA ARG A 374 16.14 33.86 15.66
C ARG A 374 14.82 34.63 15.71
N LEU A 375 13.85 34.14 16.45
CA LEU A 375 12.63 34.87 16.73
C LEU A 375 12.96 36.05 17.67
N PRO A 376 12.42 37.24 17.42
CA PRO A 376 12.53 38.36 18.35
C PRO A 376 12.00 37.96 19.74
N ARG A 377 12.68 38.41 20.82
CA ARG A 377 12.28 38.11 22.21
C ARG A 377 10.85 38.56 22.54
N ALA A 378 10.35 39.60 21.85
CA ALA A 378 9.00 40.12 22.03
C ALA A 378 7.91 39.41 21.23
N GLU A 379 8.26 38.54 20.28
CA GLU A 379 7.30 37.75 19.50
C GLU A 379 7.01 36.43 20.19
N THR A 380 5.82 36.31 20.77
CA THR A 380 5.29 35.00 21.15
C THR A 380 5.04 34.19 19.86
N PRO A 381 5.52 32.95 19.76
CA PRO A 381 5.20 32.13 18.63
C PRO A 381 3.66 32.00 18.52
N ARG A 382 3.07 32.55 17.47
CA ARG A 382 1.66 32.39 17.17
C ARG A 382 1.47 31.73 15.83
N ALA A 383 0.36 31.04 15.67
CA ALA A 383 -0.05 30.52 14.37
C ALA A 383 -0.31 31.68 13.40
N ARG A 384 0.14 31.54 12.16
CA ARG A 384 -0.06 32.48 11.06
C ARG A 384 -0.78 31.78 9.92
N THR A 385 -1.63 32.51 9.23
CA THR A 385 -2.14 32.06 7.93
C THR A 385 -1.00 32.03 6.92
N GLY A 386 -1.19 31.39 5.77
CA GLY A 386 -0.17 31.37 4.73
C GLY A 386 0.14 32.77 4.21
N LEU A 387 -0.84 33.69 4.16
CA LEU A 387 -0.63 35.06 3.77
C LEU A 387 0.26 35.80 4.80
N GLU A 388 -0.03 35.67 6.08
CA GLU A 388 0.79 36.23 7.16
C GLU A 388 2.20 35.60 7.20
N TRP A 389 2.32 34.32 6.89
CA TRP A 389 3.62 33.66 6.79
C TRP A 389 4.46 34.28 5.67
N ARG A 390 3.88 34.49 4.48
CA ARG A 390 4.56 35.19 3.38
C ARG A 390 5.00 36.58 3.78
N GLY A 391 4.14 37.29 4.45
CA GLY A 391 4.45 38.64 4.99
C GLY A 391 5.60 38.61 5.99
N TYR A 392 5.61 37.62 6.89
CA TYR A 392 6.70 37.44 7.85
C TYR A 392 8.04 37.14 7.16
N VAL A 393 8.05 36.25 6.16
CA VAL A 393 9.26 35.94 5.38
C VAL A 393 9.77 37.20 4.67
N LEU A 394 8.91 37.93 3.97
CA LEU A 394 9.29 39.15 3.27
C LEU A 394 9.85 40.24 4.23
N LYS A 395 9.20 40.44 5.38
CA LYS A 395 9.67 41.37 6.42
C LYS A 395 11.06 41.01 6.93
N ARG A 396 11.35 39.71 7.10
CA ARG A 396 12.68 39.24 7.54
C ARG A 396 13.77 39.53 6.50
N HIS A 397 13.48 39.37 5.24
CA HIS A 397 14.41 39.71 4.17
C HIS A 397 14.55 41.23 3.97
N ALA A 398 13.51 41.99 4.28
CA ALA A 398 13.50 43.43 4.17
C ALA A 398 14.14 44.19 5.36
N SER A 399 14.21 43.57 6.55
CA SER A 399 14.47 44.24 7.84
C SER A 399 15.95 44.52 8.11
N ARG A 400 16.61 45.28 7.24
CA ARG A 400 17.91 45.90 7.57
C ARG A 400 17.76 47.40 7.80
N GLY A 401 17.07 47.78 8.88
CA GLY A 401 17.16 49.14 9.47
C GLY A 401 16.31 50.27 8.87
N LYS A 402 15.23 49.96 8.10
CA LYS A 402 14.32 50.96 7.49
C LYS A 402 12.86 50.72 7.92
N ALA A 403 12.01 51.71 7.72
CA ALA A 403 10.57 51.57 7.93
C ALA A 403 10.02 50.35 7.20
N ILE A 404 9.43 49.41 7.93
CA ILE A 404 9.14 48.03 7.48
C ILE A 404 8.32 48.02 6.17
N ARG A 405 7.30 48.89 6.03
CA ARG A 405 6.43 48.96 4.85
C ARG A 405 7.19 49.29 3.56
N GLY A 406 8.07 50.31 3.62
CA GLY A 406 8.86 50.71 2.46
C GLY A 406 9.93 49.68 2.08
N ALA A 407 10.56 49.08 3.07
CA ALA A 407 11.53 47.99 2.83
C ALA A 407 10.88 46.75 2.28
N ALA A 408 9.72 46.33 2.77
CA ALA A 408 8.95 45.19 2.25
C ALA A 408 8.52 45.42 0.81
N LEU A 409 8.06 46.63 0.47
CA LEU A 409 7.71 47.00 -0.91
C LEU A 409 8.92 46.88 -1.84
N ALA A 410 10.06 47.48 -1.47
CA ALA A 410 11.27 47.45 -2.29
C ALA A 410 11.78 46.02 -2.51
N THR A 411 11.78 45.19 -1.47
CA THR A 411 12.19 43.78 -1.55
C THR A 411 11.24 42.96 -2.41
N ALA A 412 9.93 43.18 -2.30
CA ALA A 412 8.94 42.50 -3.13
C ALA A 412 9.09 42.86 -4.62
N GLN A 413 9.35 44.11 -4.93
CA GLN A 413 9.62 44.56 -6.30
C GLN A 413 10.92 43.99 -6.85
N GLU A 414 11.96 43.91 -6.03
CA GLU A 414 13.22 43.24 -6.38
C GLU A 414 12.99 41.75 -6.67
N TRP A 415 12.19 41.06 -5.83
CA TRP A 415 11.82 39.68 -6.04
C TRP A 415 11.06 39.45 -7.36
N ALA A 416 10.13 40.35 -7.65
CA ALA A 416 9.36 40.31 -8.89
C ALA A 416 10.17 40.70 -10.14
N GLY A 417 11.34 41.27 -9.99
CA GLY A 417 12.13 41.82 -11.11
C GLY A 417 11.46 43.00 -11.79
N VAL A 418 10.61 43.71 -11.08
CA VAL A 418 9.91 44.89 -11.63
C VAL A 418 10.58 46.21 -11.21
N GLU A 419 10.41 47.20 -12.04
CA GLU A 419 10.88 48.56 -11.74
C GLU A 419 10.24 49.11 -10.45
N LYS A 420 11.03 49.78 -9.59
CA LYS A 420 10.54 50.35 -8.34
C LYS A 420 9.54 51.47 -8.63
N LYS A 421 8.26 51.18 -8.44
CA LYS A 421 7.14 52.12 -8.62
C LYS A 421 6.27 52.19 -7.36
N GLY A 422 5.59 53.30 -7.20
CA GLY A 422 4.68 53.51 -6.08
C GLY A 422 5.36 53.74 -4.74
N GLN A 423 4.57 54.17 -3.79
CA GLN A 423 4.98 54.32 -2.40
C GLN A 423 4.13 53.42 -1.50
N PRO A 424 4.65 53.02 -0.33
CA PRO A 424 3.84 52.26 0.61
C PRO A 424 2.60 53.09 1.00
N PRO A 425 1.45 52.46 1.24
CA PRO A 425 0.24 53.18 1.58
C PRO A 425 0.43 53.94 2.90
N PRO A 426 -0.12 55.13 3.04
CA PRO A 426 0.04 55.95 4.26
C PRO A 426 -0.62 55.28 5.47
N THR A 427 -1.67 54.51 5.23
CA THR A 427 -2.38 53.74 6.24
C THR A 427 -2.60 52.30 5.72
N LEU A 428 -2.84 51.39 6.66
CA LEU A 428 -3.19 49.99 6.30
C LEU A 428 -4.70 49.82 6.10
N ASP A 429 -5.38 50.88 5.69
CA ASP A 429 -6.78 50.84 5.30
C ASP A 429 -6.93 50.13 3.94
N PRO A 430 -7.91 49.24 3.77
CA PRO A 430 -8.16 48.56 2.52
C PRO A 430 -8.29 49.48 1.30
N GLN A 431 -8.89 50.66 1.46
CA GLN A 431 -9.02 51.66 0.38
C GLN A 431 -7.65 52.15 -0.14
N ALA A 432 -6.62 52.17 0.69
CA ALA A 432 -5.27 52.56 0.32
C ALA A 432 -4.39 51.39 -0.07
N VAL A 433 -4.55 50.23 0.60
CA VAL A 433 -3.69 49.06 0.42
C VAL A 433 -3.84 48.41 -0.95
N TYR A 434 -5.06 48.08 -1.36
CA TYR A 434 -5.24 47.29 -2.60
C TYR A 434 -4.78 48.08 -3.84
N PRO A 435 -5.11 49.38 -4.03
CA PRO A 435 -4.53 50.14 -5.13
C PRO A 435 -3.01 50.23 -5.08
N SER A 436 -2.42 50.34 -3.87
CA SER A 436 -0.97 50.43 -3.72
C SER A 436 -0.25 49.14 -4.15
N VAL A 437 -0.86 47.97 -3.93
CA VAL A 437 -0.34 46.69 -4.40
C VAL A 437 -0.38 46.62 -5.93
N ILE A 438 -1.48 47.06 -6.55
CA ILE A 438 -1.61 47.14 -8.01
C ILE A 438 -0.55 48.05 -8.61
N ALA A 439 -0.41 49.26 -8.05
CA ALA A 439 0.57 50.28 -8.52
C ALA A 439 2.02 49.79 -8.32
N ALA A 440 2.31 49.09 -7.23
CA ALA A 440 3.64 48.59 -6.92
C ALA A 440 4.21 47.64 -8.01
N PHE A 441 3.35 46.97 -8.74
CA PHE A 441 3.72 46.00 -9.77
C PHE A 441 3.30 46.42 -11.18
N GLY A 442 2.82 47.65 -11.38
CA GLY A 442 2.41 48.17 -12.69
C GLY A 442 1.20 47.51 -13.27
N LEU A 443 0.27 47.04 -12.44
CA LEU A 443 -0.91 46.26 -12.83
C LEU A 443 -2.17 47.12 -13.05
N GLU A 444 -2.08 48.45 -13.10
CA GLU A 444 -3.21 49.36 -13.17
C GLU A 444 -4.05 49.20 -14.45
N VAL A 445 -3.38 48.96 -15.57
CA VAL A 445 -4.06 48.69 -16.85
C VAL A 445 -4.75 47.34 -16.79
N ALA A 446 -4.02 46.28 -16.39
CA ALA A 446 -4.56 44.95 -16.28
C ALA A 446 -5.76 44.87 -15.31
N SER A 447 -5.70 45.59 -14.18
CA SER A 447 -6.78 45.64 -13.20
C SER A 447 -8.05 46.29 -13.79
N ARG A 448 -7.93 47.34 -14.59
CA ARG A 448 -9.07 48.01 -15.23
C ARG A 448 -9.64 47.27 -16.41
N GLU A 449 -8.80 46.79 -17.32
CA GLU A 449 -9.23 46.13 -18.57
C GLU A 449 -9.87 44.78 -18.29
N HIS A 450 -9.41 44.07 -17.30
CA HIS A 450 -9.93 42.75 -16.99
C HIS A 450 -11.35 42.78 -16.41
N LEU A 451 -11.74 43.87 -15.74
CA LEU A 451 -13.06 44.00 -15.13
C LEU A 451 -14.15 44.43 -16.11
N THR A 452 -13.77 45.09 -17.22
CA THR A 452 -14.73 45.50 -18.26
C THR A 452 -15.23 44.32 -19.12
N ALA A 453 -14.51 43.19 -19.14
CA ALA A 453 -14.83 42.10 -20.05
C ALA A 453 -15.70 40.99 -19.40
N SER A 454 -15.99 40.96 -18.14
CA SER A 454 -16.59 39.79 -17.49
C SER A 454 -17.27 39.99 -16.15
N THR A 455 -17.98 41.09 -15.94
CA THR A 455 -18.96 41.13 -14.85
C THR A 455 -20.20 40.32 -15.18
N VAL A 456 -20.03 39.00 -15.24
CA VAL A 456 -21.17 38.10 -15.13
C VAL A 456 -21.24 37.71 -13.66
N SER A 457 -22.10 38.39 -12.89
CA SER A 457 -22.52 37.86 -11.60
C SER A 457 -23.34 36.59 -11.86
N TYR A 458 -22.91 35.48 -11.33
CA TYR A 458 -23.78 34.33 -11.11
C TYR A 458 -24.79 34.78 -10.04
N ASP A 459 -26.08 34.71 -10.38
CA ASP A 459 -27.24 34.99 -9.51
C ASP A 459 -27.60 36.45 -9.18
N GLY A 460 -27.09 37.45 -9.90
CA GLY A 460 -27.58 38.82 -9.77
C GLY A 460 -27.24 39.54 -8.45
N GLU A 461 -26.49 38.90 -7.55
CA GLU A 461 -25.96 39.51 -6.34
C GLU A 461 -24.55 40.05 -6.57
N GLU A 462 -24.30 41.30 -6.16
CA GLU A 462 -22.94 41.85 -6.11
C GLU A 462 -22.04 40.94 -5.25
N PRO A 463 -20.79 40.64 -5.65
CA PRO A 463 -19.89 39.86 -4.81
C PRO A 463 -19.75 40.54 -3.45
N MET A 464 -20.28 39.92 -2.40
CA MET A 464 -20.16 40.43 -1.01
C MET A 464 -18.70 40.66 -0.58
N ALA A 465 -17.73 40.06 -1.29
CA ALA A 465 -16.32 40.16 -1.00
C ALA A 465 -15.73 41.57 -1.12
N SER A 466 -16.29 42.47 -1.93
CA SER A 466 -15.82 43.85 -2.09
C SER A 466 -16.69 44.88 -1.40
N ALA A 467 -17.66 44.45 -0.57
CA ALA A 467 -18.56 45.38 0.16
C ALA A 467 -17.78 46.42 0.98
N GLY A 468 -18.11 47.69 0.76
CA GLY A 468 -17.44 48.81 1.42
C GLY A 468 -16.27 49.45 0.66
N LEU A 469 -15.71 48.80 -0.35
CA LEU A 469 -14.68 49.38 -1.23
C LEU A 469 -15.30 50.20 -2.38
N ARG A 470 -14.62 51.27 -2.82
CA ARG A 470 -15.08 52.17 -3.89
C ARG A 470 -13.97 52.40 -4.92
N GLY A 471 -14.39 52.60 -6.19
CA GLY A 471 -13.51 52.98 -7.29
C GLY A 471 -12.31 52.04 -7.44
N ALA A 472 -11.12 52.60 -7.64
CA ALA A 472 -9.90 51.85 -7.87
C ALA A 472 -9.57 50.80 -6.76
N ALA A 473 -10.06 50.99 -5.54
CA ALA A 473 -9.84 50.02 -4.46
C ALA A 473 -10.70 48.75 -4.65
N ARG A 474 -11.93 48.93 -5.12
CA ARG A 474 -12.81 47.82 -5.48
C ARG A 474 -12.21 47.02 -6.65
N ASP A 475 -11.83 47.73 -7.71
CA ASP A 475 -11.24 47.09 -8.92
C ASP A 475 -9.96 46.32 -8.57
N ALA A 476 -9.12 46.92 -7.72
CA ALA A 476 -7.90 46.28 -7.27
C ALA A 476 -8.16 44.99 -6.45
N TYR A 477 -9.12 45.06 -5.52
CA TYR A 477 -9.50 43.93 -4.68
C TYR A 477 -10.05 42.77 -5.54
N ASP A 478 -11.00 43.07 -6.43
CA ASP A 478 -11.62 42.06 -7.31
C ASP A 478 -10.60 41.44 -8.25
N PHE A 479 -9.66 42.22 -8.77
CA PHE A 479 -8.54 41.72 -9.58
C PHE A 479 -7.65 40.76 -8.78
N LEU A 480 -7.20 41.18 -7.59
CA LEU A 480 -6.34 40.33 -6.74
C LEU A 480 -7.03 39.06 -6.30
N LEU A 481 -8.33 39.09 -6.02
CA LEU A 481 -9.14 37.95 -5.67
C LEU A 481 -9.25 36.94 -6.86
N ARG A 482 -9.63 37.48 -8.03
CA ARG A 482 -9.83 36.68 -9.25
C ARG A 482 -8.55 35.95 -9.68
N PHE A 483 -7.43 36.63 -9.63
CA PHE A 483 -6.14 36.05 -9.99
C PHE A 483 -5.44 35.31 -8.83
N ARG A 484 -6.15 35.11 -7.73
CA ARG A 484 -5.67 34.34 -6.57
C ARG A 484 -4.32 34.85 -6.05
N PHE A 485 -4.16 36.18 -5.92
CA PHE A 485 -2.95 36.75 -5.35
C PHE A 485 -2.76 36.40 -3.88
N GLY A 486 -3.78 35.87 -3.21
CA GLY A 486 -3.64 35.19 -1.92
C GLY A 486 -3.03 33.80 -2.00
N SER A 487 -2.68 33.29 -3.20
CA SER A 487 -2.13 31.94 -3.43
C SER A 487 -3.01 30.82 -2.88
N GLY A 488 -4.33 30.95 -3.07
CA GLY A 488 -5.33 29.95 -2.64
C GLY A 488 -5.95 30.25 -1.26
N GLU A 489 -5.43 31.22 -0.54
CA GLU A 489 -6.05 31.72 0.69
C GLU A 489 -6.93 32.94 0.42
N PRO A 490 -7.97 33.17 1.24
CA PRO A 490 -8.79 34.37 1.12
C PRO A 490 -7.95 35.63 1.34
N LEU A 491 -8.22 36.67 0.55
CA LEU A 491 -7.67 37.99 0.80
C LEU A 491 -8.19 38.52 2.15
N PRO A 492 -7.44 39.40 2.84
CA PRO A 492 -7.97 40.05 4.02
C PRO A 492 -9.30 40.75 3.72
N PRO A 493 -10.31 40.60 4.58
CA PRO A 493 -11.61 41.20 4.34
C PRO A 493 -11.51 42.74 4.28
N PRO A 494 -12.30 43.40 3.42
CA PRO A 494 -12.21 44.83 3.16
C PRO A 494 -12.85 45.71 4.26
N ASP A 495 -13.44 45.13 5.28
CA ASP A 495 -14.17 45.78 6.37
C ASP A 495 -13.29 46.17 7.57
N ARG A 496 -12.01 45.81 7.55
CA ARG A 496 -11.05 46.14 8.61
C ARG A 496 -9.69 46.56 8.05
N LYS A 497 -8.90 47.23 8.88
CA LYS A 497 -7.49 47.50 8.56
C LYS A 497 -6.67 46.22 8.52
N LEU A 498 -5.75 46.16 7.58
CA LEU A 498 -4.79 45.06 7.47
C LEU A 498 -3.69 45.17 8.54
N SER A 499 -3.13 44.04 8.91
CA SER A 499 -1.87 44.00 9.65
C SER A 499 -0.68 44.27 8.71
N GLU A 500 0.48 44.60 9.28
CA GLU A 500 1.73 44.75 8.54
C GLU A 500 2.12 43.44 7.83
N GLU A 501 1.82 42.28 8.44
CA GLU A 501 2.10 41.00 7.87
C GLU A 501 1.16 40.66 6.72
N GLU A 502 -0.12 40.99 6.82
CA GLU A 502 -1.08 40.83 5.72
C GLU A 502 -0.72 41.69 4.51
N TYR A 503 -0.35 42.98 4.73
CA TYR A 503 0.12 43.82 3.65
C TYR A 503 1.39 43.29 2.99
N ALA A 504 2.40 42.93 3.77
CA ALA A 504 3.63 42.31 3.25
C ALA A 504 3.34 40.96 2.60
N GLY A 505 2.33 40.23 3.08
CA GLY A 505 1.84 38.98 2.49
C GLY A 505 1.27 39.17 1.09
N LEU A 506 0.47 40.23 0.89
CA LEU A 506 -0.06 40.58 -0.45
C LEU A 506 1.08 40.93 -1.42
N LEU A 507 2.05 41.76 -0.96
CA LEU A 507 3.22 42.08 -1.77
C LEU A 507 4.04 40.85 -2.15
N SER A 508 4.30 39.95 -1.20
CA SER A 508 5.06 38.74 -1.47
C SER A 508 4.30 37.78 -2.39
N SER A 509 2.97 37.70 -2.26
CA SER A 509 2.12 36.92 -3.15
C SER A 509 2.12 37.44 -4.58
N ALA A 510 2.09 38.78 -4.74
CA ALA A 510 2.22 39.40 -6.04
C ALA A 510 3.61 39.14 -6.65
N ALA A 511 4.67 39.27 -5.86
CA ALA A 511 6.02 38.95 -6.28
C ALA A 511 6.15 37.48 -6.72
N LEU A 512 5.62 36.53 -5.95
CA LEU A 512 5.59 35.09 -6.30
C LEU A 512 4.88 34.84 -7.63
N ARG A 513 3.77 35.53 -7.90
CA ARG A 513 3.01 35.39 -9.14
C ARG A 513 3.70 35.98 -10.37
N LEU A 514 4.48 37.04 -10.17
CA LEU A 514 5.09 37.81 -11.25
C LEU A 514 6.58 37.49 -11.47
N SER A 515 7.19 36.68 -10.63
CA SER A 515 8.62 36.40 -10.64
C SER A 515 8.97 34.94 -10.74
N GLY A 516 10.27 34.66 -10.86
CA GLY A 516 10.85 33.32 -10.83
C GLY A 516 11.02 32.72 -9.42
N ILE A 517 10.29 33.19 -8.40
CA ILE A 517 10.25 32.51 -7.10
C ILE A 517 9.33 31.33 -7.22
N ALA A 518 9.88 30.13 -7.01
CA ALA A 518 9.14 28.89 -7.05
C ALA A 518 9.03 28.27 -5.65
N GLU A 519 7.88 27.68 -5.37
CA GLU A 519 7.73 26.74 -4.26
C GLU A 519 8.19 25.37 -4.72
N ALA A 520 9.04 24.73 -3.93
CA ALA A 520 9.52 23.38 -4.16
C ALA A 520 9.26 22.52 -2.92
N SER A 521 9.26 21.22 -3.09
CA SER A 521 9.03 20.28 -2.01
C SER A 521 9.92 19.04 -2.16
N GLY A 522 10.15 18.34 -1.05
CA GLY A 522 10.92 17.11 -1.02
C GLY A 522 10.86 16.47 0.35
N ARG A 523 11.41 15.26 0.44
CA ARG A 523 11.58 14.55 1.71
C ARG A 523 12.98 14.78 2.24
N PHE A 524 13.09 15.14 3.51
CA PHE A 524 14.38 15.26 4.18
C PHE A 524 15.06 13.89 4.26
N LEU A 525 16.33 13.82 3.92
CA LEU A 525 17.14 12.62 4.03
C LEU A 525 18.15 12.74 5.17
N SER A 526 19.05 13.71 5.06
CA SER A 526 20.16 13.91 6.00
C SER A 526 20.64 15.36 5.99
N ARG A 527 21.55 15.69 6.90
CA ARG A 527 22.29 16.96 6.91
C ARG A 527 23.79 16.70 6.79
N GLU A 528 24.44 17.40 5.90
CA GLU A 528 25.90 17.40 5.76
C GLU A 528 26.39 18.86 5.76
N GLY A 529 27.05 19.27 6.83
CA GLY A 529 27.48 20.65 7.01
C GLY A 529 26.32 21.64 7.00
N SER A 530 26.32 22.61 6.09
CA SER A 530 25.24 23.60 5.89
C SER A 530 24.13 23.13 4.96
N ASN A 531 24.29 21.97 4.31
CA ASN A 531 23.30 21.47 3.36
C ASN A 531 22.34 20.46 4.00
N LEU A 532 21.05 20.62 3.74
CA LEU A 532 20.05 19.57 3.94
C LEU A 532 19.89 18.79 2.64
N TRP A 533 20.10 17.51 2.71
CA TRP A 533 19.83 16.64 1.59
C TRP A 533 18.34 16.26 1.58
N VAL A 534 17.69 16.50 0.43
CA VAL A 534 16.28 16.23 0.23
C VAL A 534 16.09 15.39 -1.03
N LYS A 535 15.14 14.47 -0.99
CA LYS A 535 14.67 13.70 -2.14
C LYS A 535 13.50 14.45 -2.79
N THR A 536 13.65 14.83 -4.03
CA THR A 536 12.61 15.47 -4.86
C THR A 536 12.18 14.53 -5.97
N SER A 537 11.17 14.92 -6.76
CA SER A 537 10.78 14.18 -7.98
C SER A 537 11.90 14.11 -9.04
N GLU A 538 12.87 15.02 -8.97
CA GLU A 538 14.00 15.10 -9.90
C GLU A 538 15.26 14.41 -9.37
N GLY A 539 15.21 13.85 -8.15
CA GLY A 539 16.33 13.18 -7.49
C GLY A 539 16.78 13.85 -6.20
N ARG A 540 18.01 13.52 -5.76
CA ARG A 540 18.61 14.06 -4.53
C ARG A 540 19.12 15.48 -4.75
N LEU A 541 18.69 16.40 -3.91
CA LEU A 541 19.07 17.82 -3.95
C LEU A 541 19.69 18.27 -2.62
N GLY A 542 20.82 18.96 -2.67
CA GLY A 542 21.41 19.67 -1.52
C GLY A 542 20.80 21.05 -1.39
N LEU A 543 20.13 21.32 -0.28
CA LEU A 543 19.50 22.61 0.08
C LEU A 543 20.41 23.35 1.04
N PRO A 544 21.05 24.47 0.62
CA PRO A 544 21.83 25.27 1.53
C PRO A 544 20.92 25.97 2.54
N VAL A 545 21.28 25.89 3.82
CA VAL A 545 20.55 26.54 4.92
C VAL A 545 21.43 27.64 5.51
N ASP A 546 20.94 28.87 5.37
CA ASP A 546 21.51 30.06 6.02
C ASP A 546 21.01 30.13 7.47
N PRO A 547 21.86 30.49 8.47
CA PRO A 547 21.43 30.72 9.84
C PRO A 547 20.32 31.79 10.01
N GLU A 548 20.19 32.69 9.04
CA GLU A 548 19.14 33.72 9.03
C GLU A 548 17.88 33.29 8.23
N LEU A 549 17.81 32.03 7.76
CA LEU A 549 16.68 31.52 7.00
C LEU A 549 15.42 31.49 7.86
N PRO A 550 14.30 32.09 7.40
CA PRO A 550 12.99 31.91 8.04
C PRO A 550 12.54 30.47 8.04
N LEU A 551 12.30 29.93 9.22
CA LEU A 551 11.84 28.56 9.43
C LEU A 551 10.43 28.54 10.01
N ALA A 552 9.63 27.54 9.62
CA ALA A 552 8.32 27.29 10.24
C ALA A 552 8.01 25.79 10.33
N ARG A 553 7.05 25.47 11.22
CA ARG A 553 6.29 24.22 11.21
C ARG A 553 4.91 24.52 10.66
N ARG A 554 4.42 23.69 9.73
CA ARG A 554 3.06 23.81 9.20
C ARG A 554 2.19 22.68 9.74
N VAL A 555 1.02 23.02 10.28
CA VAL A 555 -0.01 22.07 10.74
C VAL A 555 -1.31 22.48 10.06
N GLY A 556 -1.79 21.66 9.13
CA GLY A 556 -2.90 22.05 8.26
C GLY A 556 -2.59 23.35 7.51
N ASP A 557 -3.40 24.39 7.71
CA ASP A 557 -3.20 25.70 7.07
C ASP A 557 -2.41 26.70 7.95
N ALA A 558 -2.05 26.31 9.17
CA ALA A 558 -1.36 27.19 10.12
C ALA A 558 0.16 27.03 10.03
N PHE A 559 0.86 28.17 9.94
CA PHE A 559 2.32 28.26 10.02
C PHE A 559 2.74 28.74 11.42
N LEU A 560 3.64 28.01 12.03
CA LEU A 560 4.25 28.31 13.33
C LEU A 560 5.73 28.63 13.09
N PRO A 561 6.11 29.95 12.98
CA PRO A 561 7.51 30.35 12.87
C PRO A 561 8.35 29.77 14.00
N SER A 562 9.56 29.37 13.69
CA SER A 562 10.47 28.77 14.65
C SER A 562 11.92 29.23 14.39
N GLY A 563 12.70 29.41 15.45
CA GLY A 563 14.13 29.65 15.32
C GLY A 563 14.94 28.39 14.98
N PHE A 564 14.30 27.25 15.01
CA PHE A 564 14.89 25.96 14.61
C PHE A 564 13.82 24.96 14.19
N LEU A 565 14.22 23.97 13.41
CA LEU A 565 13.43 22.78 13.14
C LEU A 565 14.15 21.54 13.69
N THR A 566 13.38 20.58 14.17
CA THR A 566 13.85 19.24 14.46
C THR A 566 13.29 18.33 13.36
N LEU A 567 14.15 17.83 12.50
CA LEU A 567 13.79 17.03 11.34
C LEU A 567 14.15 15.58 11.55
N ARG A 568 13.38 14.69 10.92
CA ARG A 568 13.64 13.27 10.81
C ARG A 568 13.63 12.86 9.34
N ALA A 569 14.42 11.84 8.98
CA ALA A 569 14.37 11.32 7.61
C ALA A 569 12.92 10.99 7.21
N GLY A 570 12.55 11.37 5.99
CA GLY A 570 11.18 11.28 5.48
C GLY A 570 10.30 12.50 5.75
N ASP A 571 10.69 13.45 6.61
CA ASP A 571 9.92 14.67 6.85
C ASP A 571 9.67 15.43 5.55
N ARG A 572 8.41 15.84 5.34
CA ARG A 572 8.03 16.62 4.16
C ARG A 572 8.45 18.06 4.36
N LEU A 573 9.43 18.49 3.57
CA LEU A 573 9.90 19.86 3.52
C LEU A 573 9.28 20.58 2.33
N ARG A 574 8.97 21.85 2.53
CA ARG A 574 8.69 22.82 1.46
C ARG A 574 9.56 24.05 1.64
N TRP A 575 9.93 24.64 0.55
CA TRP A 575 10.75 25.86 0.57
C TRP A 575 10.44 26.76 -0.62
N TRP A 576 10.71 28.03 -0.43
CA TRP A 576 10.76 28.95 -1.55
C TRP A 576 12.19 29.11 -2.02
N LYS A 577 12.37 29.09 -3.33
CA LYS A 577 13.64 29.29 -3.99
C LYS A 577 13.56 30.40 -5.03
N ARG A 578 14.65 31.18 -5.16
CA ARG A 578 14.89 32.13 -6.22
C ARG A 578 16.27 31.84 -6.79
N GLY A 579 16.35 31.32 -8.01
CA GLY A 579 17.60 30.78 -8.51
C GLY A 579 18.15 29.69 -7.60
N GLY A 580 19.40 29.76 -7.18
CA GLY A 580 20.03 28.83 -6.23
C GLY A 580 19.82 29.15 -4.75
N GLN A 581 19.11 30.26 -4.41
CA GLN A 581 18.93 30.69 -3.03
C GLN A 581 17.62 30.16 -2.44
N THR A 582 17.67 29.62 -1.21
CA THR A 582 16.50 29.30 -0.39
C THR A 582 16.07 30.56 0.37
N LEU A 583 14.80 30.94 0.24
CA LEU A 583 14.24 32.15 0.88
C LEU A 583 13.49 31.84 2.17
N ALA A 584 12.87 30.70 2.28
CA ALA A 584 12.18 30.19 3.46
C ALA A 584 12.07 28.68 3.40
N LEU A 585 12.01 28.02 4.55
CA LEU A 585 11.87 26.59 4.68
C LEU A 585 10.84 26.25 5.77
N TRP A 586 9.97 25.30 5.50
CA TRP A 586 9.09 24.76 6.54
C TRP A 586 8.92 23.25 6.42
N VAL A 587 8.63 22.64 7.55
CA VAL A 587 8.28 21.22 7.65
C VAL A 587 6.76 21.11 7.79
N GLU A 588 6.15 20.21 7.02
CA GLU A 588 4.75 19.81 7.19
C GLU A 588 4.68 18.79 8.31
N LEU A 589 4.04 19.15 9.42
CA LEU A 589 3.82 18.25 10.53
C LEU A 589 2.59 17.38 10.23
N ASP A 590 2.79 16.09 10.26
CA ASP A 590 1.74 15.07 10.18
C ASP A 590 1.58 14.33 11.53
N SER A 591 0.53 13.54 11.66
CA SER A 591 0.25 12.74 12.86
C SER A 591 1.04 11.41 12.90
N ALA A 592 1.88 11.16 11.90
CA ALA A 592 2.47 9.85 11.69
C ALA A 592 3.53 9.44 12.75
N GLY A 593 3.93 10.38 13.61
CA GLY A 593 4.88 10.11 14.70
C GLY A 593 6.34 9.90 14.24
N PRO A 594 7.23 9.47 15.13
CA PRO A 594 8.66 9.39 14.87
C PRO A 594 9.14 8.04 14.34
N THR A 595 8.27 7.04 14.21
CA THR A 595 8.68 5.66 13.86
C THR A 595 9.04 5.50 12.40
N PHE A 596 9.83 4.47 12.08
CA PHE A 596 10.20 4.17 10.70
C PHE A 596 8.99 3.90 9.78
N GLU A 597 7.87 3.42 10.31
CA GLU A 597 6.65 3.16 9.53
C GLU A 597 5.75 4.38 9.31
N ARG A 598 6.18 5.58 9.67
CA ARG A 598 5.38 6.83 9.61
C ARG A 598 4.75 7.15 8.24
N GLU A 599 5.33 6.65 7.17
CA GLU A 599 4.79 6.83 5.81
C GLU A 599 3.56 5.94 5.52
N SER A 600 3.21 5.04 6.43
CA SER A 600 2.03 4.18 6.27
C SER A 600 0.74 4.93 6.57
N ALA A 601 -0.26 4.74 5.71
CA ALA A 601 -1.63 5.18 5.98
C ALA A 601 -2.30 4.36 7.12
N TRP A 602 -1.63 3.32 7.60
CA TRP A 602 -2.11 2.39 8.62
C TRP A 602 -1.41 2.54 9.97
N THR A 603 -0.61 3.60 10.15
CA THR A 603 -0.03 3.93 11.46
C THR A 603 -1.11 4.08 12.52
N GLU A 604 -2.26 4.64 12.14
CA GLU A 604 -3.45 4.77 12.98
C GLU A 604 -4.71 4.57 12.14
N TRP A 605 -5.73 3.95 12.72
CA TRP A 605 -7.03 3.79 12.08
C TRP A 605 -8.17 3.75 13.10
N VAL A 606 -9.34 4.19 12.65
CA VAL A 606 -10.60 4.08 13.41
C VAL A 606 -11.60 3.30 12.57
N ARG A 607 -12.27 2.33 13.20
CA ARG A 607 -13.34 1.56 12.59
C ARG A 607 -14.56 1.56 13.52
N ARG A 608 -15.67 2.04 13.01
CA ARG A 608 -16.97 2.00 13.69
C ARG A 608 -17.82 0.93 13.03
N VAL A 609 -18.35 0.00 13.82
CA VAL A 609 -19.10 -1.16 13.34
C VAL A 609 -20.31 -1.36 14.23
N ALA A 610 -21.48 -1.48 13.62
CA ALA A 610 -22.71 -1.77 14.33
C ALA A 610 -22.67 -3.17 14.98
N ALA A 611 -23.31 -3.31 16.12
CA ALA A 611 -23.36 -4.57 16.89
C ALA A 611 -23.94 -5.74 16.07
N THR A 612 -24.93 -5.47 15.23
CA THR A 612 -25.53 -6.45 14.31
C THR A 612 -24.59 -6.86 13.18
N GLU A 613 -23.85 -5.91 12.61
CA GLU A 613 -22.86 -6.18 11.58
C GLU A 613 -21.67 -6.99 12.13
N LEU A 614 -21.24 -6.74 13.36
CA LEU A 614 -20.23 -7.56 14.03
C LEU A 614 -20.70 -9.01 14.20
N ALA A 615 -21.95 -9.22 14.66
CA ALA A 615 -22.52 -10.55 14.78
C ALA A 615 -22.52 -11.28 13.42
N ARG A 616 -22.90 -10.57 12.35
CA ARG A 616 -22.90 -11.11 10.99
C ARG A 616 -21.48 -11.50 10.51
N ARG A 617 -20.47 -10.67 10.78
CA ARG A 617 -19.06 -10.96 10.43
C ARG A 617 -18.51 -12.19 11.15
N MET A 618 -18.89 -12.35 12.42
CA MET A 618 -18.47 -13.48 13.23
C MET A 618 -19.13 -14.80 12.81
N GLY A 619 -20.16 -14.78 12.01
CA GLY A 619 -21.02 -15.88 11.55
C GLY A 619 -20.47 -17.29 11.75
N GLY A 620 -21.23 -18.17 12.42
CA GLY A 620 -20.82 -19.54 12.74
C GLY A 620 -19.81 -19.70 13.89
N ARG A 621 -19.05 -18.63 14.27
CA ARG A 621 -18.13 -18.65 15.43
C ARG A 621 -18.85 -18.34 16.75
N VAL A 622 -19.88 -17.50 16.70
CA VAL A 622 -20.71 -17.11 17.84
C VAL A 622 -22.16 -17.05 17.40
N ALA A 623 -23.05 -17.75 18.09
CA ALA A 623 -24.49 -17.66 17.84
C ALA A 623 -25.03 -16.30 18.28
N GLY A 624 -26.05 -15.80 17.58
CA GLY A 624 -26.75 -14.54 17.91
C GLY A 624 -26.75 -13.56 16.73
N THR A 625 -27.59 -12.54 16.88
CA THR A 625 -27.82 -11.52 15.84
C THR A 625 -27.29 -10.16 16.20
N GLU A 626 -26.93 -9.93 17.47
CA GLU A 626 -26.38 -8.66 17.94
C GLU A 626 -25.32 -8.88 19.02
N VAL A 627 -24.17 -8.24 18.89
CA VAL A 627 -23.14 -8.24 19.93
C VAL A 627 -23.52 -7.30 21.05
N ARG A 628 -23.62 -7.84 22.26
CA ARG A 628 -23.95 -7.08 23.48
C ARG A 628 -22.72 -6.48 24.13
N ASP A 629 -21.60 -7.24 24.11
CA ASP A 629 -20.36 -6.80 24.75
C ASP A 629 -19.12 -7.45 24.13
N LEU A 630 -17.98 -6.74 24.21
CA LEU A 630 -16.67 -7.17 23.80
C LEU A 630 -15.69 -6.90 24.95
N LEU A 631 -15.13 -7.94 25.55
CA LEU A 631 -14.19 -7.82 26.65
C LEU A 631 -12.83 -8.36 26.24
N VAL A 632 -11.82 -7.49 26.19
CA VAL A 632 -10.43 -7.91 26.00
C VAL A 632 -9.94 -8.58 27.30
N THR A 633 -9.71 -9.88 27.24
CA THR A 633 -9.28 -10.69 28.41
C THR A 633 -7.78 -10.85 28.46
N ARG A 634 -7.09 -10.83 27.30
CA ARG A 634 -5.63 -10.94 27.25
C ARG A 634 -5.03 -10.13 26.11
N ARG A 635 -3.90 -9.48 26.43
CA ARG A 635 -3.02 -8.80 25.47
C ARG A 635 -1.63 -9.41 25.50
N SER A 636 -0.94 -9.34 24.37
CA SER A 636 0.49 -9.63 24.29
C SER A 636 1.32 -8.53 24.96
N PRO A 637 2.60 -8.76 25.27
CA PRO A 637 3.51 -7.71 25.70
C PRO A 637 3.67 -6.56 24.69
N ALA A 638 3.47 -6.82 23.39
CA ALA A 638 3.45 -5.80 22.34
C ALA A 638 2.11 -5.03 22.23
N GLY A 639 1.12 -5.37 23.07
CA GLY A 639 -0.17 -4.67 23.19
C GLY A 639 -1.30 -5.23 22.32
N ARG A 640 -1.04 -6.24 21.45
CA ARG A 640 -2.08 -6.85 20.60
C ARG A 640 -3.09 -7.61 21.44
N VAL A 641 -4.36 -7.53 21.03
CA VAL A 641 -5.44 -8.34 21.60
C VAL A 641 -5.26 -9.78 21.12
N ILE A 642 -4.93 -10.68 22.01
CA ILE A 642 -4.74 -12.11 21.72
C ILE A 642 -5.88 -12.97 22.22
N GLU A 643 -6.77 -12.40 23.03
CA GLU A 643 -7.99 -13.05 23.48
C GLU A 643 -9.09 -12.04 23.73
N LEU A 644 -10.25 -12.28 23.15
CA LEU A 644 -11.43 -11.43 23.22
C LEU A 644 -12.66 -12.28 23.53
N LYS A 645 -13.32 -11.98 24.62
CA LYS A 645 -14.61 -12.57 25.01
C LYS A 645 -15.72 -11.77 24.33
N VAL A 646 -16.57 -12.45 23.59
CA VAL A 646 -17.69 -11.90 22.86
C VAL A 646 -18.98 -12.38 23.50
N ARG A 647 -19.86 -11.46 23.85
CA ARG A 647 -21.20 -11.77 24.32
C ARG A 647 -22.23 -11.22 23.33
N THR A 648 -23.08 -12.08 22.82
CA THR A 648 -24.20 -11.72 21.94
C THR A 648 -25.52 -11.73 22.70
N ASP A 649 -26.61 -11.51 21.99
CA ASP A 649 -27.99 -11.70 22.49
C ASP A 649 -28.31 -13.18 22.75
N ALA A 650 -27.59 -14.14 22.21
CA ALA A 650 -27.89 -15.58 22.31
C ALA A 650 -26.78 -16.41 22.97
N ALA A 651 -25.50 -16.00 22.90
CA ALA A 651 -24.37 -16.82 23.33
C ALA A 651 -23.19 -15.99 23.81
N GLU A 652 -22.20 -16.68 24.40
CA GLU A 652 -20.89 -16.16 24.73
C GLU A 652 -19.83 -17.06 24.13
N ALA A 653 -18.77 -16.48 23.55
CA ALA A 653 -17.66 -17.21 22.99
C ALA A 653 -16.35 -16.44 23.18
N THR A 654 -15.23 -17.14 23.08
CA THR A 654 -13.90 -16.54 23.14
C THR A 654 -13.22 -16.66 21.79
N LEU A 655 -12.84 -15.53 21.20
CA LEU A 655 -12.03 -15.45 20.00
C LEU A 655 -10.56 -15.28 20.38
N GLN A 656 -9.67 -15.95 19.67
CA GLN A 656 -8.25 -15.92 19.99
C GLN A 656 -7.37 -15.65 18.78
N ARG A 657 -6.26 -14.97 19.00
CA ARG A 657 -5.14 -14.83 18.05
C ARG A 657 -5.59 -14.31 16.69
N PHE A 658 -5.06 -14.83 15.61
CA PHE A 658 -5.34 -14.36 14.26
C PHE A 658 -6.80 -14.57 13.80
N ASP A 659 -7.48 -15.59 14.32
CA ASP A 659 -8.90 -15.81 14.03
C ASP A 659 -9.79 -14.63 14.53
N LEU A 660 -9.39 -13.98 15.63
CA LEU A 660 -10.03 -12.76 16.13
C LEU A 660 -10.03 -11.63 15.09
N ARG A 661 -8.86 -11.43 14.42
CA ARG A 661 -8.74 -10.42 13.35
C ARG A 661 -9.72 -10.69 12.21
N GLN A 662 -9.78 -11.95 11.77
CA GLN A 662 -10.67 -12.36 10.68
C GLN A 662 -12.13 -12.24 11.06
N ALA A 663 -12.50 -12.70 12.25
CA ALA A 663 -13.88 -12.66 12.76
C ALA A 663 -14.43 -11.24 12.87
N LEU A 664 -13.61 -10.30 13.32
CA LEU A 664 -13.99 -8.88 13.42
C LEU A 664 -13.87 -8.11 12.10
N GLY A 665 -13.11 -8.62 11.13
CA GLY A 665 -12.80 -7.93 9.88
C GLY A 665 -11.99 -6.65 10.09
N LEU A 666 -11.02 -6.69 11.02
CA LEU A 666 -10.18 -5.53 11.38
C LEU A 666 -8.84 -5.55 10.65
N PRO A 667 -8.21 -4.37 10.47
CA PRO A 667 -6.89 -4.27 9.84
C PRO A 667 -5.79 -5.02 10.58
N GLU A 668 -5.83 -5.01 11.92
CA GLU A 668 -4.81 -5.56 12.81
C GLU A 668 -5.41 -5.88 14.19
N MET A 669 -4.70 -6.62 15.03
CA MET A 669 -5.11 -6.95 16.41
C MET A 669 -4.63 -5.94 17.46
N LEU A 670 -3.83 -4.95 17.07
CA LEU A 670 -3.38 -3.85 17.93
C LEU A 670 -4.43 -2.74 17.96
N PHE A 671 -5.42 -2.88 18.85
CA PHE A 671 -6.53 -1.93 18.97
C PHE A 671 -7.06 -1.82 20.39
N THR A 672 -7.84 -0.75 20.64
CA THR A 672 -8.71 -0.56 21.78
C THR A 672 -10.17 -0.50 21.31
N ILE A 673 -11.10 -0.77 22.23
CA ILE A 673 -12.54 -0.83 21.92
C ILE A 673 -13.26 0.19 22.78
N GLN A 674 -14.17 0.92 22.16
CA GLN A 674 -15.13 1.78 22.84
C GLN A 674 -16.56 1.45 22.37
N LYS A 675 -17.48 1.23 23.30
CA LYS A 675 -18.89 1.09 23.02
C LYS A 675 -19.51 2.49 22.83
N ALA A 676 -20.28 2.68 21.78
CA ALA A 676 -20.90 3.96 21.45
C ALA A 676 -22.36 3.77 21.05
N ARG A 677 -23.15 4.85 21.07
CA ARG A 677 -24.49 4.85 20.49
C ARG A 677 -24.44 5.25 19.03
N GLY A 678 -25.11 4.52 18.18
CA GLY A 678 -25.35 4.86 16.79
C GLY A 678 -26.37 5.99 16.63
N ALA A 679 -26.54 6.45 15.39
CA ALA A 679 -27.38 7.61 15.07
C ALA A 679 -28.88 7.38 15.35
N GLN A 680 -29.33 6.11 15.33
CA GLN A 680 -30.71 5.70 15.58
C GLN A 680 -30.91 5.07 16.97
N GLY A 681 -29.88 5.19 17.85
CA GLY A 681 -29.93 4.65 19.22
C GLY A 681 -29.38 3.22 19.36
N GLU A 682 -29.01 2.56 18.27
CA GLU A 682 -28.37 1.24 18.23
C GLU A 682 -27.01 1.23 18.93
N THR A 683 -26.52 0.04 19.26
CA THR A 683 -25.17 -0.12 19.80
C THR A 683 -24.15 -0.23 18.67
N ASP A 684 -23.08 0.59 18.74
CA ASP A 684 -21.90 0.50 17.90
C ASP A 684 -20.66 0.19 18.73
N PHE A 685 -19.69 -0.43 18.11
CA PHE A 685 -18.35 -0.58 18.64
C PHE A 685 -17.35 0.22 17.78
N VAL A 686 -16.57 1.05 18.45
CA VAL A 686 -15.52 1.86 17.84
C VAL A 686 -14.19 1.24 18.20
N PHE A 687 -13.47 0.81 17.18
CA PHE A 687 -12.10 0.27 17.29
C PHE A 687 -11.11 1.35 16.89
N LEU A 688 -10.18 1.66 17.78
CA LEU A 688 -9.06 2.56 17.53
C LEU A 688 -7.80 1.70 17.52
N GLY A 689 -7.16 1.62 16.38
CA GLY A 689 -6.05 0.68 16.20
C GLY A 689 -4.90 1.23 15.37
N ARG A 690 -3.86 0.41 15.26
CA ARG A 690 -2.61 0.69 14.57
C ARG A 690 -2.19 -0.56 13.80
N GLY A 691 -1.51 -0.35 12.66
CA GLY A 691 -0.99 -1.44 11.86
C GLY A 691 -1.96 -2.01 10.82
N TRP A 692 -1.40 -2.83 9.92
CA TRP A 692 -2.13 -3.60 8.91
C TRP A 692 -1.45 -4.93 8.67
N GLY A 693 -2.15 -6.03 8.98
CA GLY A 693 -1.70 -7.40 8.78
C GLY A 693 -1.65 -8.19 10.08
N HIS A 694 -0.67 -9.06 10.22
CA HIS A 694 -0.49 -9.93 11.39
C HIS A 694 0.56 -9.42 12.38
N GLY A 695 1.39 -8.45 12.00
CA GLY A 695 2.38 -7.82 12.85
C GLY A 695 3.67 -8.61 13.11
N VAL A 696 3.90 -9.76 12.48
CA VAL A 696 5.07 -10.62 12.70
C VAL A 696 6.11 -10.45 11.59
N GLY A 697 7.39 -10.42 11.94
CA GLY A 697 8.53 -10.37 11.01
C GLY A 697 8.76 -8.99 10.39
N LEU A 698 9.14 -8.92 9.11
CA LEU A 698 9.51 -7.68 8.42
C LEU A 698 8.31 -6.73 8.27
N CYS A 699 8.40 -5.54 8.84
CA CYS A 699 7.46 -4.45 8.56
C CYS A 699 7.87 -3.74 7.27
N GLN A 700 7.08 -3.85 6.20
CA GLN A 700 7.39 -3.27 4.88
C GLN A 700 7.54 -1.74 4.95
N ASN A 701 6.61 -1.05 5.63
CA ASN A 701 6.70 0.40 5.83
C ASN A 701 7.86 0.79 6.75
N GLY A 702 8.17 -0.03 7.76
CA GLY A 702 9.32 0.17 8.62
C GLY A 702 10.65 -0.04 7.87
N ALA A 703 10.75 -1.07 7.05
CA ALA A 703 11.91 -1.31 6.17
C ALA A 703 12.14 -0.12 5.23
N PHE A 704 11.06 0.43 4.67
CA PHE A 704 11.13 1.63 3.84
C PHE A 704 11.66 2.84 4.62
N GLY A 705 11.15 3.10 5.82
CA GLY A 705 11.65 4.18 6.67
C GLY A 705 13.11 4.01 7.10
N MET A 706 13.55 2.76 7.36
CA MET A 706 14.95 2.46 7.63
C MET A 706 15.84 2.75 6.40
N ALA A 707 15.39 2.35 5.20
CA ALA A 707 16.11 2.61 3.96
C ALA A 707 16.22 4.12 3.68
N LEU A 708 15.14 4.90 3.90
CA LEU A 708 15.17 6.36 3.85
C LEU A 708 16.19 6.95 4.83
N ALA A 709 16.37 6.33 5.98
CA ALA A 709 17.36 6.73 6.98
C ALA A 709 18.78 6.23 6.67
N GLY A 710 18.97 5.55 5.53
CA GLY A 710 20.28 5.09 5.04
C GLY A 710 20.73 3.72 5.52
N PHE A 711 19.84 2.92 6.11
CA PHE A 711 20.15 1.54 6.50
C PHE A 711 20.20 0.64 5.26
N PRO A 712 21.25 -0.18 5.08
CA PRO A 712 21.31 -1.17 4.03
C PRO A 712 20.39 -2.37 4.34
N TYR A 713 20.03 -3.13 3.30
CA TYR A 713 19.06 -4.22 3.38
C TYR A 713 19.40 -5.30 4.42
N ASP A 714 20.67 -5.60 4.60
CA ASP A 714 21.13 -6.62 5.56
C ASP A 714 20.92 -6.18 7.01
N GLN A 715 21.10 -4.89 7.33
CA GLN A 715 20.76 -4.33 8.63
C GLN A 715 19.25 -4.28 8.84
N ILE A 716 18.47 -3.96 7.81
CA ILE A 716 17.00 -3.98 7.85
C ILE A 716 16.52 -5.40 8.18
N LEU A 717 17.04 -6.42 7.50
CA LEU A 717 16.67 -7.81 7.74
C LEU A 717 17.04 -8.27 9.17
N ARG A 718 18.26 -7.96 9.65
CA ARG A 718 18.71 -8.31 11.00
C ARG A 718 17.94 -7.57 12.09
N HIS A 719 17.38 -6.41 11.79
CA HIS A 719 16.51 -5.68 12.71
C HIS A 719 15.20 -6.43 12.96
N TYR A 720 14.55 -6.91 11.89
CA TYR A 720 13.24 -7.56 11.98
C TYR A 720 13.31 -9.07 12.25
N TYR A 721 14.41 -9.71 11.91
CA TYR A 721 14.65 -11.14 12.15
C TYR A 721 15.88 -11.29 13.07
N THR A 722 15.63 -11.39 14.36
CA THR A 722 16.70 -11.37 15.39
C THR A 722 17.60 -12.60 15.27
N GLY A 723 18.91 -12.39 15.21
CA GLY A 723 19.89 -13.49 15.19
C GLY A 723 19.88 -14.33 13.90
N ILE A 724 19.39 -13.75 12.79
CA ILE A 724 19.32 -14.42 11.49
C ILE A 724 20.64 -14.37 10.74
N ASP A 725 20.94 -15.40 9.97
CA ASP A 725 22.04 -15.44 9.01
C ASP A 725 21.52 -15.13 7.61
N ILE A 726 22.28 -14.31 6.86
CA ILE A 726 22.01 -14.02 5.44
C ILE A 726 23.05 -14.80 4.64
N VAL A 727 22.62 -15.82 3.91
CA VAL A 727 23.49 -16.77 3.22
C VAL A 727 22.99 -17.06 1.81
N THR A 728 23.79 -17.74 1.00
CA THR A 728 23.34 -18.26 -0.30
C THR A 728 22.43 -19.48 -0.10
N ALA A 729 21.37 -19.59 -0.86
CA ALA A 729 20.38 -20.67 -0.74
C ALA A 729 21.01 -22.07 -0.88
N THR A 730 22.09 -22.22 -1.66
CA THR A 730 22.86 -23.48 -1.81
C THR A 730 23.51 -23.97 -0.51
N ASN A 731 23.71 -23.08 0.46
CA ASN A 731 24.31 -23.38 1.76
C ASN A 731 23.29 -23.73 2.85
N VAL A 732 22.04 -23.85 2.48
CA VAL A 732 20.93 -24.14 3.40
C VAL A 732 20.38 -25.53 3.15
N VAL A 733 20.21 -26.31 4.21
CA VAL A 733 19.60 -27.64 4.13
C VAL A 733 18.10 -27.50 3.99
N SER A 734 17.53 -28.10 2.93
CA SER A 734 16.09 -28.23 2.79
C SER A 734 15.56 -29.18 3.87
N GLY A 735 14.89 -28.65 4.87
CA GLY A 735 14.15 -29.45 5.85
C GLY A 735 12.78 -29.84 5.30
N PRO A 736 12.04 -30.76 5.95
CA PRO A 736 10.63 -30.92 5.67
C PRO A 736 9.93 -29.57 5.78
N PRO A 737 8.90 -29.29 4.95
CA PRO A 737 8.18 -28.02 5.03
C PRO A 737 7.72 -27.79 6.45
N SER A 738 7.86 -26.55 6.92
CA SER A 738 7.29 -26.11 8.19
C SER A 738 5.79 -26.44 8.15
N THR A 739 5.34 -27.36 8.99
CA THR A 739 3.92 -27.72 9.08
C THR A 739 3.18 -26.56 9.77
N ARG A 740 2.75 -25.59 8.99
CA ARG A 740 1.84 -24.52 9.41
C ARG A 740 0.42 -24.79 8.96
#